data_862a9192659ea728bb54a4b40f47d785
#
_entry.id   862a9192659ea728bb54a4b40f47d785
#
_cell.length_a   1.000
_cell.length_b   1.000
_cell.length_c   1.000
_cell.angle_alpha   90.00
_cell.angle_beta   90.00
_cell.angle_gamma   90.00
#
_symmetry.space_group_name_H-M   'P 1'
#
loop_
_entity.id
_entity.type
_entity.pdbx_description
1 polymer ?
#
loop_
_entity_poly.entity_id
_entity_poly.type
_entity_poly.pdbx_seq_one_letter_code
_entity_poly.pdbx_strand_id
1 'polypeptide(L)'
;MNKNELRNTILSQIQLPCIGKNRMQVEPVSGQMQTRQLQQAIDDLSWRGGGTLVLQPGVYRTGALHLKNGVELHLASEDTLVQFVPDDPAENYPLVFSHWEASPCYNFSALLYACDAQDIAVTGKGVLDGGADADHWWNWHHQVETSWSENKLDLQLADRRTLRSMNLGGVPVDRRIFGEGHYLRPNFFQPIRCQRVLLQGVTLRNSPMWQLNPVLCSSVVVDGVTLSSHGANNDGCDPESCNGVWIKNCRFDTGDDCISLKSGRDRDGREANVPCRNILIENNDFADGHGGVALGSEMSGGIYNVLASGNRFASPNLTYALRLKTNARRGGAVERVMLCDSVMDHVHGAAVHGTMLYEDGRNGDSLPVFRDITMENITAHGGDYGVFLEAFPEVPITGLVMRNITIDGVRQCLRSMNWKDAVVENVTINGKRFPRPGYVRILGVPYIGGTVTASAESCGAQEPLTFCWEASEDNKNWTRCGGGETIAVPDGAAYLRVSAANPAGDRESSRSYRVLPAPVQGAAPRLYCRGMLDAPELERGSEPVTRLEAAQMLLPLADDQLPAPELTDTAEEAARRAAANRFFPLEKGCFAPRRTISRQEMATVAMQACGVNYRNASSTMPVCTDVDRVANNYGTNAARALYFGFMQLEADGHFDPERPVSRKEAVEILDRVADFAGL
;
A
#
# COMPACT_ATOMS: atom_id res chain seq x y z
N MET A 1 -5.11 15.02 -21.52
CA MET A 1 -4.07 16.08 -21.27
C MET A 1 -2.74 15.40 -21.39
N ASN A 2 -1.82 15.95 -22.16
CA ASN A 2 -0.48 15.39 -22.26
C ASN A 2 0.41 15.85 -21.07
N LYS A 3 1.58 15.23 -20.89
CA LYS A 3 2.53 15.53 -19.80
C LYS A 3 2.84 17.02 -19.67
N ASN A 4 3.18 17.69 -20.79
CA ASN A 4 3.59 19.09 -20.77
C ASN A 4 2.45 20.04 -20.44
N GLU A 5 1.25 19.76 -20.92
CA GLU A 5 0.04 20.52 -20.56
C GLU A 5 -0.27 20.40 -19.09
N LEU A 6 -0.23 19.17 -18.54
CA LEU A 6 -0.46 18.94 -17.12
C LEU A 6 0.58 19.65 -16.25
N ARG A 7 1.88 19.53 -16.62
CA ARG A 7 2.98 20.20 -15.93
C ARG A 7 2.81 21.71 -15.91
N ASN A 8 2.51 22.32 -17.05
CA ASN A 8 2.32 23.78 -17.15
C ASN A 8 1.09 24.23 -16.36
N THR A 9 0.01 23.46 -16.37
CA THR A 9 -1.18 23.72 -15.56
C THR A 9 -0.84 23.74 -14.08
N ILE A 10 -0.07 22.77 -13.60
CA ILE A 10 0.33 22.70 -12.19
C ILE A 10 1.26 23.85 -11.84
N LEU A 11 2.29 24.12 -12.65
CA LEU A 11 3.26 25.19 -12.38
C LEU A 11 2.61 26.58 -12.36
N SER A 12 1.54 26.79 -13.11
CA SER A 12 0.79 28.05 -13.08
C SER A 12 0.13 28.35 -11.70
N GLN A 13 0.00 27.32 -10.85
CA GLN A 13 -0.53 27.44 -9.49
C GLN A 13 0.56 27.68 -8.44
N ILE A 14 1.83 27.66 -8.83
CA ILE A 14 2.98 27.74 -7.91
C ILE A 14 3.51 29.16 -7.87
N GLN A 15 3.63 29.70 -6.67
CA GLN A 15 4.28 30.99 -6.38
C GLN A 15 5.23 30.81 -5.20
N LEU A 16 6.44 31.30 -5.31
CA LEU A 16 7.39 31.29 -4.20
C LEU A 16 7.02 32.35 -3.14
N PRO A 17 7.38 32.11 -1.87
CA PRO A 17 7.18 33.10 -0.82
C PRO A 17 7.93 34.39 -1.08
N CYS A 18 7.29 35.52 -0.70
CA CYS A 18 7.91 36.84 -0.72
C CYS A 18 8.35 37.20 0.70
N ILE A 19 9.57 36.87 1.04
CA ILE A 19 10.13 37.11 2.38
C ILE A 19 10.54 38.57 2.53
N GLY A 20 10.25 39.18 3.68
CA GLY A 20 10.66 40.56 4.01
C GLY A 20 12.18 40.71 4.09
N LYS A 21 12.66 41.97 4.02
CA LYS A 21 14.10 42.29 3.96
C LYS A 21 14.79 42.29 5.34
N ASN A 22 14.03 42.23 6.43
CA ASN A 22 14.62 42.21 7.77
C ASN A 22 15.43 40.92 7.98
N ARG A 23 16.48 41.04 8.79
CA ARG A 23 17.33 39.89 9.13
C ARG A 23 17.70 39.93 10.60
N MET A 24 17.47 38.82 11.27
CA MET A 24 17.90 38.58 12.65
C MET A 24 18.80 37.35 12.70
N GLN A 25 19.81 37.38 13.55
CA GLN A 25 20.70 36.24 13.79
C GLN A 25 20.57 35.81 15.22
N VAL A 26 20.56 34.50 15.45
CA VAL A 26 20.57 33.90 16.76
C VAL A 26 21.72 32.93 16.84
N GLU A 27 22.47 33.02 17.94
CA GLU A 27 23.57 32.10 18.25
C GLU A 27 23.06 30.94 19.14
N PRO A 28 23.63 29.74 18.98
CA PRO A 28 23.28 28.62 19.85
C PRO A 28 23.79 28.85 21.28
N VAL A 29 23.01 28.44 22.26
CA VAL A 29 23.41 28.46 23.68
C VAL A 29 23.46 27.03 24.19
N SER A 30 24.69 26.57 24.45
CA SER A 30 24.95 25.18 24.82
C SER A 30 24.11 24.72 26.02
N GLY A 31 23.38 23.60 25.83
CA GLY A 31 22.60 22.94 26.88
C GLY A 31 21.32 23.67 27.32
N GLN A 32 21.00 24.84 26.80
CA GLN A 32 19.84 25.61 27.19
C GLN A 32 18.68 25.47 26.20
N MET A 33 17.46 25.52 26.71
CA MET A 33 16.24 25.64 25.90
C MET A 33 16.14 27.06 25.34
N GLN A 34 16.05 27.17 24.01
CA GLN A 34 15.97 28.46 23.30
C GLN A 34 14.58 28.71 22.69
N THR A 35 13.56 27.91 23.01
CA THR A 35 12.20 28.03 22.43
C THR A 35 11.68 29.46 22.51
N ARG A 36 11.74 30.07 23.69
CA ARG A 36 11.24 31.44 23.89
C ARG A 36 12.01 32.47 23.08
N GLN A 37 13.33 32.34 23.00
CA GLN A 37 14.19 33.25 22.24
C GLN A 37 13.91 33.15 20.72
N LEU A 38 13.83 31.91 20.21
CA LEU A 38 13.55 31.65 18.79
C LEU A 38 12.16 32.12 18.41
N GLN A 39 11.15 31.82 19.23
CA GLN A 39 9.77 32.26 18.98
C GLN A 39 9.65 33.79 19.01
N GLN A 40 10.27 34.46 19.97
CA GLN A 40 10.27 35.92 20.02
C GLN A 40 10.90 36.53 18.76
N ALA A 41 12.00 35.96 18.24
CA ALA A 41 12.62 36.43 17.00
C ALA A 41 11.70 36.25 15.78
N ILE A 42 10.97 35.13 15.71
CA ILE A 42 9.96 34.87 14.68
C ILE A 42 8.84 35.91 14.74
N ASP A 43 8.31 36.17 15.94
CA ASP A 43 7.21 37.10 16.18
C ASP A 43 7.64 38.54 15.85
N ASP A 44 8.83 38.96 16.26
CA ASP A 44 9.41 40.28 15.98
C ASP A 44 9.62 40.52 14.48
N LEU A 45 10.14 39.50 13.76
CA LEU A 45 10.29 39.58 12.31
C LEU A 45 8.93 39.73 11.60
N SER A 46 7.97 38.91 11.98
CA SER A 46 6.63 38.99 11.40
C SER A 46 5.97 40.36 11.66
N TRP A 47 6.08 40.88 12.89
CA TRP A 47 5.55 42.18 13.24
C TRP A 47 6.17 43.34 12.44
N ARG A 48 7.46 43.21 12.09
CA ARG A 48 8.21 44.19 11.24
C ARG A 48 7.95 44.02 9.75
N GLY A 49 6.97 43.21 9.35
CA GLY A 49 6.62 42.98 7.95
C GLY A 49 7.40 41.86 7.28
N GLY A 50 7.93 40.94 8.05
CA GLY A 50 8.63 39.74 7.61
C GLY A 50 10.14 39.89 7.53
N GLY A 51 10.83 38.77 7.34
CA GLY A 51 12.28 38.68 7.23
C GLY A 51 12.83 37.29 7.51
N THR A 52 14.16 37.20 7.53
CA THR A 52 14.88 35.94 7.72
C THR A 52 15.45 35.85 9.14
N LEU A 53 15.06 34.81 9.90
CA LEU A 53 15.72 34.39 11.12
C LEU A 53 16.86 33.42 10.75
N VAL A 54 18.10 33.83 10.96
CA VAL A 54 19.29 33.04 10.66
C VAL A 54 19.79 32.36 11.90
N LEU A 55 19.83 31.05 11.88
CA LEU A 55 20.45 30.23 12.91
C LEU A 55 21.89 29.94 12.52
N GLN A 56 22.83 30.40 13.32
CA GLN A 56 24.27 30.18 13.12
C GLN A 56 24.65 28.71 13.41
N PRO A 57 25.85 28.25 13.00
CA PRO A 57 26.29 26.89 13.28
C PRO A 57 26.27 26.55 14.77
N GLY A 58 25.74 25.36 15.12
CA GLY A 58 25.67 24.81 16.47
C GLY A 58 24.32 24.21 16.78
N VAL A 59 24.10 23.81 18.05
CA VAL A 59 22.93 23.05 18.50
C VAL A 59 21.93 23.95 19.23
N TYR A 60 20.72 24.01 18.73
CA TYR A 60 19.58 24.72 19.32
C TYR A 60 18.61 23.71 19.90
N ARG A 61 18.43 23.69 21.22
CA ARG A 61 17.39 22.88 21.89
C ARG A 61 16.09 23.69 21.98
N THR A 62 15.00 23.12 21.49
CA THR A 62 13.71 23.84 21.47
C THR A 62 12.51 22.91 21.63
N GLY A 63 11.40 23.42 22.11
CA GLY A 63 10.07 22.88 21.92
C GLY A 63 9.47 23.36 20.59
N ALA A 64 8.14 23.35 20.46
CA ALA A 64 7.47 23.78 19.24
C ALA A 64 7.82 25.23 18.85
N LEU A 65 8.00 25.44 17.52
CA LEU A 65 8.16 26.78 16.95
C LEU A 65 7.01 27.07 15.98
N HIS A 66 6.40 28.23 16.12
CA HIS A 66 5.27 28.66 15.29
C HIS A 66 5.72 29.73 14.30
N LEU A 67 5.82 29.36 13.02
CA LEU A 67 6.13 30.29 11.95
C LEU A 67 4.97 31.26 11.69
N LYS A 68 5.31 32.49 11.34
CA LYS A 68 4.37 33.60 11.12
C LYS A 68 4.51 34.18 9.73
N ASN A 69 3.59 35.05 9.34
CA ASN A 69 3.58 35.72 8.05
C ASN A 69 4.92 36.35 7.68
N GLY A 70 5.39 36.06 6.47
CA GLY A 70 6.57 36.67 5.89
C GLY A 70 7.91 36.22 6.49
N VAL A 71 7.93 35.14 7.29
CA VAL A 71 9.14 34.71 8.00
C VAL A 71 9.78 33.49 7.36
N GLU A 72 11.09 33.60 7.14
CA GLU A 72 11.97 32.52 6.80
C GLU A 72 12.81 32.11 8.01
N LEU A 73 12.81 30.82 8.35
CA LEU A 73 13.77 30.18 9.24
C LEU A 73 14.93 29.62 8.40
N HIS A 74 16.13 30.20 8.52
CA HIS A 74 17.29 29.84 7.74
C HIS A 74 18.38 29.18 8.58
N LEU A 75 18.71 27.92 8.26
CA LEU A 75 19.79 27.16 8.90
C LEU A 75 21.09 27.40 8.10
N ALA A 76 22.01 28.18 8.66
CA ALA A 76 23.12 28.79 7.92
C ALA A 76 24.14 27.78 7.35
N SER A 77 24.28 26.60 7.96
CA SER A 77 25.25 25.59 7.52
C SER A 77 24.79 24.17 7.85
N GLU A 78 25.54 23.18 7.39
CA GLU A 78 25.36 21.76 7.72
C GLU A 78 25.58 21.47 9.23
N ASP A 79 26.36 22.33 9.92
CA ASP A 79 26.60 22.25 11.35
C ASP A 79 25.49 22.89 12.21
N THR A 80 24.44 23.45 11.59
CA THR A 80 23.28 23.99 12.30
C THR A 80 22.28 22.86 12.58
N LEU A 81 22.09 22.54 13.86
CA LEU A 81 21.17 21.51 14.34
C LEU A 81 20.07 22.13 15.20
N VAL A 82 18.83 22.04 14.77
CA VAL A 82 17.66 22.35 15.62
C VAL A 82 17.10 21.05 16.18
N GLN A 83 17.32 20.84 17.49
CA GLN A 83 16.89 19.65 18.22
C GLN A 83 15.60 19.93 18.99
N PHE A 84 14.50 19.34 18.54
CA PHE A 84 13.23 19.40 19.23
C PHE A 84 13.24 18.41 20.41
N VAL A 85 12.97 18.93 21.61
CA VAL A 85 13.08 18.14 22.85
C VAL A 85 11.80 17.33 23.04
N PRO A 86 11.87 15.99 23.14
CA PRO A 86 10.69 15.14 23.27
C PRO A 86 10.12 15.04 24.69
N ASP A 87 10.90 15.49 25.69
CA ASP A 87 10.48 15.45 27.08
C ASP A 87 9.36 16.45 27.36
N ASP A 88 8.50 16.14 28.33
CA ASP A 88 7.40 16.99 28.79
C ASP A 88 6.55 17.58 27.64
N PRO A 89 5.86 16.73 26.84
CA PRO A 89 5.11 17.19 25.68
C PRO A 89 4.08 18.29 26.00
N ALA A 90 3.42 18.24 27.16
CA ALA A 90 2.44 19.22 27.57
C ALA A 90 3.02 20.62 27.79
N GLU A 91 4.29 20.71 28.23
CA GLU A 91 5.00 21.98 28.41
C GLU A 91 5.58 22.49 27.09
N ASN A 92 6.19 21.61 26.28
CA ASN A 92 6.96 21.98 25.10
C ASN A 92 6.12 22.11 23.81
N TYR A 93 4.94 21.50 23.76
CA TYR A 93 4.08 21.46 22.56
C TYR A 93 2.64 21.87 22.92
N PRO A 94 2.30 23.15 22.83
CA PRO A 94 0.98 23.65 23.23
C PRO A 94 -0.13 23.00 22.42
N LEU A 95 -1.34 22.92 23.00
CA LEU A 95 -2.54 22.45 22.33
C LEU A 95 -2.93 23.42 21.20
N VAL A 96 -3.01 22.93 19.98
CA VAL A 96 -3.39 23.73 18.80
C VAL A 96 -4.43 23.01 17.95
N PHE A 97 -5.09 23.74 17.06
CA PHE A 97 -5.83 23.13 15.96
C PHE A 97 -4.87 22.38 15.04
N SER A 98 -5.18 21.14 14.75
CA SER A 98 -4.33 20.22 13.99
C SER A 98 -5.18 19.28 13.14
N HIS A 99 -4.54 18.55 12.25
CA HIS A 99 -5.08 17.36 11.61
C HIS A 99 -4.24 16.16 12.00
N TRP A 100 -4.89 15.08 12.38
CA TRP A 100 -4.23 13.82 12.70
C TRP A 100 -4.83 12.69 11.84
N GLU A 101 -3.99 12.01 11.05
CA GLU A 101 -4.43 11.08 10.01
C GLU A 101 -5.60 11.64 9.17
N ALA A 102 -5.43 12.86 8.69
CA ALA A 102 -6.41 13.61 7.88
C ALA A 102 -7.79 13.80 8.55
N SER A 103 -7.84 13.85 9.88
CA SER A 103 -9.02 14.20 10.68
C SER A 103 -8.73 15.43 11.51
N PRO A 104 -9.54 16.49 11.42
CA PRO A 104 -9.34 17.71 12.20
C PRO A 104 -9.59 17.46 13.69
N CYS A 105 -8.73 18.00 14.54
CA CYS A 105 -8.79 17.90 16.01
C CYS A 105 -7.96 19.01 16.66
N TYR A 106 -7.97 19.07 17.99
CA TYR A 106 -6.99 19.78 18.79
C TYR A 106 -6.01 18.77 19.36
N ASN A 107 -4.72 18.97 19.12
CA ASN A 107 -3.65 18.07 19.53
C ASN A 107 -2.42 18.85 19.96
N PHE A 108 -1.41 18.18 20.49
CA PHE A 108 -0.07 18.75 20.65
C PHE A 108 0.36 19.41 19.33
N SER A 109 0.93 20.62 19.46
CA SER A 109 1.50 21.32 18.29
C SER A 109 2.49 20.43 17.54
N ALA A 110 2.46 20.48 16.21
CA ALA A 110 3.60 20.02 15.43
C ALA A 110 4.89 20.71 15.90
N LEU A 111 6.03 20.03 15.73
CA LEU A 111 7.32 20.54 16.17
C LEU A 111 7.61 21.90 15.53
N LEU A 112 7.36 21.99 14.23
CA LEU A 112 7.34 23.24 13.48
C LEU A 112 5.90 23.44 12.94
N TYR A 113 5.26 24.53 13.32
CA TYR A 113 3.86 24.76 13.07
C TYR A 113 3.61 26.12 12.40
N ALA A 114 2.61 26.20 11.56
CA ALA A 114 2.06 27.46 11.06
C ALA A 114 0.55 27.30 10.82
N CYS A 115 -0.22 28.34 11.09
CA CYS A 115 -1.65 28.33 10.81
C CYS A 115 -2.09 29.69 10.29
N ASP A 116 -2.91 29.68 9.22
CA ASP A 116 -3.43 30.89 8.58
C ASP A 116 -2.32 31.92 8.19
N ALA A 117 -1.14 31.40 7.82
CA ALA A 117 0.03 32.21 7.46
C ALA A 117 0.30 32.22 5.96
N GLN A 118 1.01 33.26 5.51
CA GLN A 118 1.49 33.34 4.14
C GLN A 118 2.96 33.76 4.08
N ASP A 119 3.61 33.40 2.97
CA ASP A 119 5.02 33.72 2.72
C ASP A 119 5.93 33.19 3.83
N ILE A 120 5.88 31.88 4.08
CA ILE A 120 6.71 31.23 5.08
C ILE A 120 7.74 30.31 4.41
N ALA A 121 8.94 30.28 4.96
CA ALA A 121 10.01 29.43 4.42
C ALA A 121 10.85 28.80 5.53
N VAL A 122 11.36 27.61 5.25
CA VAL A 122 12.44 26.95 6.00
C VAL A 122 13.52 26.57 5.01
N THR A 123 14.70 27.13 5.17
CA THR A 123 15.77 27.00 4.17
C THR A 123 17.13 26.75 4.78
N GLY A 124 18.11 26.46 3.94
CA GLY A 124 19.51 26.28 4.35
C GLY A 124 19.99 24.86 4.17
N LYS A 125 21.02 24.47 4.93
CA LYS A 125 21.66 23.16 4.82
C LYS A 125 21.67 22.37 6.13
N GLY A 126 21.10 22.95 7.19
CA GLY A 126 21.12 22.36 8.52
C GLY A 126 20.10 21.22 8.70
N VAL A 127 20.08 20.70 9.90
CA VAL A 127 19.26 19.55 10.31
C VAL A 127 18.19 20.00 11.30
N LEU A 128 16.97 19.56 11.06
CA LEU A 128 15.86 19.60 11.99
C LEU A 128 15.67 18.17 12.55
N ASP A 129 15.90 17.99 13.84
CA ASP A 129 15.84 16.69 14.52
C ASP A 129 14.66 16.64 15.47
N GLY A 130 13.70 15.76 15.21
CA GLY A 130 12.46 15.64 15.99
C GLY A 130 12.61 14.91 17.32
N GLY A 131 13.78 14.34 17.60
CA GLY A 131 14.08 13.68 18.88
C GLY A 131 13.27 12.41 19.14
N ALA A 132 12.59 11.86 18.14
CA ALA A 132 11.84 10.63 18.30
C ALA A 132 12.75 9.40 18.23
N ASP A 133 12.53 8.47 19.14
CA ASP A 133 13.22 7.19 19.23
C ASP A 133 12.33 6.13 19.94
N ALA A 134 12.91 4.98 20.29
CA ALA A 134 12.20 3.89 20.94
C ALA A 134 11.66 4.24 22.35
N ASP A 135 12.23 5.24 23.01
CA ASP A 135 11.83 5.68 24.35
C ASP A 135 10.98 6.97 24.31
N HIS A 136 11.00 7.69 23.18
CA HIS A 136 10.32 8.97 23.02
C HIS A 136 9.44 8.96 21.76
N TRP A 137 8.19 9.35 21.86
CA TRP A 137 7.17 9.42 20.82
C TRP A 137 6.82 8.07 20.18
N TRP A 138 7.81 7.30 19.66
CA TRP A 138 7.51 6.02 19.00
C TRP A 138 6.99 4.96 19.96
N ASN A 139 7.34 5.04 21.25
CA ASN A 139 6.81 4.16 22.30
C ASN A 139 5.30 4.34 22.56
N TRP A 140 4.68 5.41 22.06
CA TRP A 140 3.23 5.60 22.14
C TRP A 140 2.49 4.69 21.18
N HIS A 141 3.13 4.25 20.11
CA HIS A 141 2.58 3.35 19.10
C HIS A 141 3.49 2.13 18.91
N HIS A 142 2.99 0.95 19.27
CA HIS A 142 3.72 -0.30 19.11
C HIS A 142 3.60 -0.85 17.69
N GLN A 143 4.43 -0.37 16.77
CA GLN A 143 4.89 -1.08 15.59
C GLN A 143 6.41 -1.06 15.54
N VAL A 144 7.05 -1.77 16.48
CA VAL A 144 8.45 -2.12 16.31
C VAL A 144 8.47 -3.51 15.70
N GLU A 145 8.79 -3.60 14.43
CA GLU A 145 8.87 -4.87 13.67
C GLU A 145 9.83 -5.91 14.24
N THR A 146 10.59 -5.59 15.28
CA THR A 146 11.68 -6.44 15.78
C THR A 146 11.42 -7.12 17.12
N SER A 147 10.35 -6.82 17.84
CA SER A 147 10.02 -7.58 19.05
C SER A 147 8.55 -7.49 19.42
N TRP A 148 7.78 -8.48 19.02
CA TRP A 148 6.48 -8.79 19.63
C TRP A 148 6.73 -9.21 21.09
N SER A 149 6.86 -8.27 22.00
CA SER A 149 6.67 -8.56 23.41
C SER A 149 5.18 -8.41 23.70
N GLU A 150 4.55 -9.50 24.08
CA GLU A 150 3.11 -9.65 24.35
C GLU A 150 2.54 -8.68 25.42
N ASN A 151 3.35 -7.77 25.98
CA ASN A 151 3.02 -6.96 27.14
C ASN A 151 3.23 -5.45 27.01
N LYS A 152 3.37 -4.88 25.82
CA LYS A 152 3.42 -3.41 25.69
C LYS A 152 2.10 -2.85 25.18
N LEU A 153 1.47 -2.01 25.99
CA LEU A 153 0.23 -1.30 25.65
C LEU A 153 0.50 -0.33 24.51
N ASP A 154 -0.28 -0.41 23.41
CA ASP A 154 -0.35 0.63 22.38
C ASP A 154 -1.20 1.80 22.92
N LEU A 155 -0.55 2.79 23.48
CA LEU A 155 -1.20 3.95 24.10
C LEU A 155 -1.97 4.77 23.07
N GLN A 156 -1.43 4.89 21.85
CA GLN A 156 -2.03 5.67 20.77
C GLN A 156 -3.31 5.03 20.22
N LEU A 157 -3.44 3.70 20.27
CA LEU A 157 -4.55 3.00 19.63
C LEU A 157 -5.93 3.42 20.15
N ALA A 158 -6.05 3.67 21.45
CA ALA A 158 -7.30 4.12 22.08
C ALA A 158 -7.72 5.50 21.54
N ASP A 159 -6.79 6.46 21.51
CA ASP A 159 -7.05 7.81 21.03
C ASP A 159 -7.31 7.84 19.52
N ARG A 160 -6.57 7.06 18.74
CA ARG A 160 -6.79 6.86 17.31
C ARG A 160 -8.21 6.35 17.02
N ARG A 161 -8.66 5.32 17.74
CA ARG A 161 -10.02 4.77 17.61
C ARG A 161 -11.07 5.81 17.99
N THR A 162 -10.83 6.56 19.06
CA THR A 162 -11.71 7.63 19.53
C THR A 162 -11.85 8.74 18.49
N LEU A 163 -10.75 9.26 17.94
CA LEU A 163 -10.80 10.31 16.91
C LEU A 163 -11.51 9.81 15.63
N ARG A 164 -11.24 8.58 15.19
CA ARG A 164 -11.92 7.97 14.03
C ARG A 164 -13.43 7.81 14.29
N SER A 165 -13.84 7.43 15.49
CA SER A 165 -15.25 7.33 15.88
C SER A 165 -15.91 8.70 15.94
N MET A 166 -15.22 9.71 16.45
CA MET A 166 -15.70 11.11 16.47
C MET A 166 -15.90 11.66 15.06
N ASN A 167 -14.97 11.37 14.12
CA ASN A 167 -15.11 11.72 12.71
C ASN A 167 -16.38 11.09 12.11
N LEU A 168 -16.51 9.77 12.21
CA LEU A 168 -17.68 9.06 11.68
C LEU A 168 -19.00 9.53 12.31
N GLY A 169 -18.99 9.79 13.61
CA GLY A 169 -20.14 10.28 14.37
C GLY A 169 -20.46 11.76 14.16
N GLY A 170 -19.60 12.51 13.46
CA GLY A 170 -19.80 13.97 13.24
C GLY A 170 -19.70 14.79 14.52
N VAL A 171 -18.87 14.38 15.46
CA VAL A 171 -18.59 15.16 16.66
C VAL A 171 -17.92 16.47 16.26
N PRO A 172 -18.38 17.65 16.74
CA PRO A 172 -17.75 18.93 16.44
C PRO A 172 -16.25 18.95 16.76
N VAL A 173 -15.46 19.61 15.91
CA VAL A 173 -13.99 19.62 16.00
C VAL A 173 -13.48 20.21 17.31
N ASP A 174 -14.13 21.23 17.84
CA ASP A 174 -13.82 21.87 19.13
C ASP A 174 -14.00 20.94 20.35
N ARG A 175 -14.62 19.79 20.17
CA ARG A 175 -14.76 18.75 21.18
C ARG A 175 -13.79 17.58 20.99
N ARG A 176 -12.95 17.60 19.96
CA ARG A 176 -11.95 16.58 19.66
C ARG A 176 -10.58 17.02 20.20
N ILE A 177 -10.38 16.87 21.51
CA ILE A 177 -9.22 17.40 22.23
C ILE A 177 -8.33 16.23 22.67
N PHE A 178 -7.07 16.24 22.22
CA PHE A 178 -6.06 15.19 22.43
C PHE A 178 -4.71 15.80 22.88
N GLY A 179 -4.73 16.56 23.99
CA GLY A 179 -3.53 17.13 24.58
C GLY A 179 -3.01 16.27 25.74
N GLU A 180 -2.75 16.91 26.88
CA GLU A 180 -2.25 16.24 28.09
C GLU A 180 -3.11 15.03 28.47
N GLY A 181 -2.45 13.88 28.73
CA GLY A 181 -3.13 12.62 29.03
C GLY A 181 -3.54 11.81 27.81
N HIS A 182 -3.28 12.31 26.60
CA HIS A 182 -3.55 11.64 25.32
C HIS A 182 -2.26 11.39 24.55
N TYR A 183 -2.30 10.47 23.57
CA TYR A 183 -1.10 9.89 22.94
C TYR A 183 -1.13 9.95 21.40
N LEU A 184 -1.77 10.95 20.82
CA LEU A 184 -1.64 11.22 19.38
C LEU A 184 -0.33 11.98 19.13
N ARG A 185 0.66 11.30 18.54
CA ARG A 185 1.98 11.88 18.23
C ARG A 185 1.83 13.07 17.26
N PRO A 186 2.48 14.22 17.52
CA PRO A 186 2.42 15.37 16.62
C PRO A 186 3.20 15.11 15.31
N ASN A 187 2.79 15.79 14.23
CA ASN A 187 3.57 15.84 13.00
C ASN A 187 4.85 16.69 13.18
N PHE A 188 5.83 16.56 12.28
CA PHE A 188 7.05 17.35 12.40
C PHE A 188 6.80 18.79 11.93
N PHE A 189 6.57 19.00 10.62
CA PHE A 189 6.21 20.32 10.07
C PHE A 189 4.78 20.29 9.51
N GLN A 190 3.89 21.05 10.16
CA GLN A 190 2.48 21.12 9.77
C GLN A 190 2.02 22.55 9.54
N PRO A 191 2.15 23.10 8.31
CA PRO A 191 1.48 24.33 7.93
C PRO A 191 0.00 24.05 7.60
N ILE A 192 -0.93 24.78 8.21
CA ILE A 192 -2.38 24.64 8.02
C ILE A 192 -2.96 25.92 7.46
N ARG A 193 -3.72 25.82 6.37
CA ARG A 193 -4.35 26.97 5.67
C ARG A 193 -3.33 28.07 5.32
N CYS A 194 -2.10 27.65 4.96
CA CYS A 194 -1.03 28.55 4.60
C CYS A 194 -0.92 28.76 3.08
N GLN A 195 -0.35 29.88 2.68
CA GLN A 195 -0.12 30.19 1.27
C GLN A 195 1.36 30.52 1.02
N ARG A 196 1.90 30.03 -0.10
CA ARG A 196 3.30 30.22 -0.49
C ARG A 196 4.26 29.74 0.61
N VAL A 197 4.35 28.42 0.70
CA VAL A 197 5.19 27.70 1.67
C VAL A 197 6.41 27.14 0.94
N LEU A 198 7.60 27.38 1.45
CA LEU A 198 8.85 26.83 0.90
C LEU A 198 9.61 26.04 1.98
N LEU A 199 9.99 24.81 1.63
CA LEU A 199 10.99 24.05 2.38
C LEU A 199 12.12 23.73 1.41
N GLN A 200 13.37 24.16 1.71
CA GLN A 200 14.49 24.03 0.78
C GLN A 200 15.81 23.66 1.45
N GLY A 201 16.45 22.60 0.97
CA GLY A 201 17.84 22.23 1.24
C GLY A 201 18.13 21.61 2.61
N VAL A 202 17.17 21.63 3.53
CA VAL A 202 17.33 21.12 4.91
C VAL A 202 17.11 19.61 5.00
N THR A 203 17.59 19.02 6.10
CA THR A 203 17.31 17.63 6.47
C THR A 203 16.33 17.57 7.63
N LEU A 204 15.26 16.78 7.52
CA LEU A 204 14.37 16.39 8.61
C LEU A 204 14.67 14.95 9.01
N ARG A 205 14.76 14.67 10.32
CA ARG A 205 14.98 13.32 10.83
C ARG A 205 14.28 13.07 12.17
N ASN A 206 14.13 11.81 12.55
CA ASN A 206 13.59 11.38 13.84
C ASN A 206 12.23 12.03 14.15
N SER A 207 11.30 11.98 13.20
CA SER A 207 9.97 12.56 13.35
C SER A 207 9.11 11.75 14.33
N PRO A 208 8.28 12.39 15.17
CA PRO A 208 7.28 11.67 15.96
C PRO A 208 6.26 10.93 15.09
N MET A 209 5.78 11.55 14.01
CA MET A 209 4.78 11.04 13.06
C MET A 209 5.13 11.48 11.63
N TRP A 210 4.17 11.89 10.78
CA TRP A 210 4.40 12.41 9.43
C TRP A 210 5.40 13.56 9.44
N GLN A 211 6.37 13.54 8.55
CA GLN A 211 7.46 14.53 8.56
C GLN A 211 6.99 15.88 8.04
N LEU A 212 6.45 15.95 6.84
CA LEU A 212 5.92 17.19 6.26
C LEU A 212 4.44 16.99 5.90
N ASN A 213 3.55 17.70 6.60
CA ASN A 213 2.11 17.60 6.38
C ASN A 213 1.47 18.98 6.17
N PRO A 214 1.58 19.56 4.97
CA PRO A 214 0.81 20.76 4.64
C PRO A 214 -0.67 20.42 4.49
N VAL A 215 -1.54 21.15 5.20
CA VAL A 215 -2.99 20.93 5.25
C VAL A 215 -3.73 22.14 4.72
N LEU A 216 -4.62 21.96 3.75
CA LEU A 216 -5.42 23.04 3.16
C LEU A 216 -4.55 24.21 2.64
N CYS A 217 -3.32 23.93 2.24
CA CYS A 217 -2.37 24.94 1.78
C CYS A 217 -2.45 25.16 0.27
N SER A 218 -1.98 26.31 -0.16
CA SER A 218 -1.81 26.61 -1.58
C SER A 218 -0.38 27.07 -1.88
N SER A 219 0.13 26.66 -3.04
CA SER A 219 1.49 26.99 -3.48
C SER A 219 2.57 26.53 -2.48
N VAL A 220 2.78 25.22 -2.38
CA VAL A 220 3.79 24.59 -1.52
C VAL A 220 4.94 24.10 -2.40
N VAL A 221 6.17 24.45 -2.04
CA VAL A 221 7.37 23.99 -2.74
C VAL A 221 8.31 23.30 -1.75
N VAL A 222 8.70 22.06 -2.09
CA VAL A 222 9.68 21.26 -1.35
C VAL A 222 10.83 20.94 -2.33
N ASP A 223 12.00 21.50 -2.10
CA ASP A 223 13.12 21.45 -3.05
C ASP A 223 14.43 21.06 -2.39
N GLY A 224 15.03 19.95 -2.85
CA GLY A 224 16.33 19.49 -2.35
C GLY A 224 16.37 19.10 -0.88
N VAL A 225 15.25 18.64 -0.32
CA VAL A 225 15.11 18.26 1.10
C VAL A 225 15.42 16.78 1.27
N THR A 226 16.09 16.43 2.36
CA THR A 226 16.23 15.04 2.81
C THR A 226 15.25 14.78 3.95
N LEU A 227 14.42 13.74 3.78
CA LEU A 227 13.47 13.27 4.78
C LEU A 227 13.88 11.85 5.20
N SER A 228 14.38 11.71 6.43
CA SER A 228 14.96 10.45 6.92
C SER A 228 14.47 10.14 8.32
N SER A 229 13.48 9.27 8.44
CA SER A 229 12.91 8.85 9.72
C SER A 229 12.21 7.50 9.59
N HIS A 230 12.51 6.55 10.49
CA HIS A 230 12.12 5.15 10.40
C HIS A 230 11.23 4.65 11.56
N GLY A 231 10.46 5.53 12.18
CA GLY A 231 9.40 5.15 13.10
C GLY A 231 8.09 4.81 12.41
N ALA A 232 7.13 4.32 13.18
CA ALA A 232 5.78 4.08 12.67
C ALA A 232 5.11 5.37 12.18
N ASN A 233 4.43 5.32 11.02
CA ASN A 233 3.81 6.47 10.35
C ASN A 233 4.79 7.63 10.09
N ASN A 234 6.05 7.32 9.84
CA ASN A 234 7.03 8.32 9.43
C ASN A 234 6.99 8.54 7.92
N ASP A 235 5.79 8.87 7.40
CA ASP A 235 5.61 9.32 6.03
C ASP A 235 6.48 10.57 5.78
N GLY A 236 7.02 10.71 4.58
CA GLY A 236 7.93 11.82 4.25
C GLY A 236 7.18 13.13 4.01
N CYS A 237 6.30 13.16 3.03
CA CYS A 237 5.54 14.36 2.67
C CYS A 237 4.08 14.02 2.34
N ASP A 238 3.17 14.52 3.17
CA ASP A 238 1.74 14.25 3.10
C ASP A 238 0.91 15.52 2.87
N PRO A 239 0.86 16.02 1.63
CA PRO A 239 -0.04 17.13 1.30
C PRO A 239 -1.49 16.71 1.46
N GLU A 240 -2.23 17.39 2.33
CA GLU A 240 -3.65 17.14 2.59
C GLU A 240 -4.51 18.29 2.07
N SER A 241 -5.43 18.01 1.15
CA SER A 241 -6.36 19.00 0.59
C SER A 241 -5.66 20.26 0.07
N CYS A 242 -4.46 20.14 -0.47
CA CYS A 242 -3.63 21.23 -0.98
C CYS A 242 -3.91 21.52 -2.45
N ASN A 243 -3.64 22.74 -2.89
CA ASN A 243 -3.70 23.15 -4.29
C ASN A 243 -2.40 23.79 -4.75
N GLY A 244 -1.72 23.16 -5.72
CA GLY A 244 -0.41 23.60 -6.21
C GLY A 244 0.71 23.20 -5.25
N VAL A 245 1.22 21.97 -5.40
CA VAL A 245 2.37 21.46 -4.64
C VAL A 245 3.44 21.02 -5.62
N TRP A 246 4.68 21.41 -5.37
CA TRP A 246 5.83 21.01 -6.16
C TRP A 246 6.92 20.42 -5.27
N ILE A 247 7.13 19.10 -5.39
CA ILE A 247 8.13 18.32 -4.65
C ILE A 247 9.21 17.89 -5.64
N LYS A 248 10.43 18.37 -5.46
CA LYS A 248 11.51 18.11 -6.41
C LYS A 248 12.88 17.98 -5.77
N ASN A 249 13.75 17.20 -6.44
CA ASN A 249 15.16 17.03 -6.06
C ASN A 249 15.34 16.53 -4.61
N CYS A 250 14.34 15.90 -4.04
CA CYS A 250 14.32 15.45 -2.66
C CYS A 250 14.80 14.00 -2.54
N ARG A 251 15.30 13.64 -1.36
CA ARG A 251 15.61 12.26 -0.98
C ARG A 251 14.68 11.80 0.13
N PHE A 252 14.01 10.68 -0.10
CA PHE A 252 13.11 10.05 0.85
C PHE A 252 13.71 8.74 1.34
N ASP A 253 13.81 8.60 2.67
CA ASP A 253 14.33 7.44 3.37
C ASP A 253 13.46 7.27 4.63
N THR A 254 12.29 6.62 4.46
CA THR A 254 11.18 6.74 5.40
C THR A 254 10.69 5.39 5.92
N GLY A 255 10.10 5.38 7.10
CA GLY A 255 9.51 4.19 7.73
C GLY A 255 8.08 3.88 7.28
N ASP A 256 7.44 4.78 6.52
CA ASP A 256 6.13 4.58 5.90
C ASP A 256 6.15 5.19 4.48
N ASP A 257 5.03 5.66 3.90
CA ASP A 257 5.01 6.21 2.54
C ASP A 257 5.96 7.42 2.38
N CYS A 258 6.71 7.50 1.29
CA CYS A 258 7.61 8.62 1.05
C CYS A 258 6.85 9.92 0.75
N ILE A 259 5.92 9.86 -0.21
CA ILE A 259 4.97 10.94 -0.51
C ILE A 259 3.57 10.32 -0.49
N SER A 260 2.66 10.89 0.31
CA SER A 260 1.31 10.36 0.40
C SER A 260 0.25 11.46 0.30
N LEU A 261 -0.41 11.57 -0.85
CA LEU A 261 -1.41 12.59 -1.11
C LEU A 261 -2.71 12.26 -0.38
N LYS A 262 -3.23 13.22 0.37
CA LYS A 262 -4.42 13.09 1.23
C LYS A 262 -5.46 14.17 0.89
N SER A 263 -6.74 13.91 1.20
CA SER A 263 -7.83 14.91 1.05
C SER A 263 -8.96 14.65 2.05
N GLY A 264 -8.58 14.50 3.31
CA GLY A 264 -9.51 14.24 4.40
C GLY A 264 -9.96 12.79 4.50
N ARG A 265 -10.39 12.42 5.70
CA ARG A 265 -10.79 11.06 6.06
C ARG A 265 -12.30 10.95 6.22
N ASP A 266 -12.89 9.91 5.62
CA ASP A 266 -14.27 9.46 5.82
C ASP A 266 -15.30 10.59 5.74
N ARG A 267 -16.16 10.74 6.77
CA ARG A 267 -17.21 11.74 6.82
C ARG A 267 -16.69 13.16 6.74
N ASP A 268 -15.71 13.52 7.57
CA ASP A 268 -15.15 14.88 7.59
C ASP A 268 -14.59 15.26 6.22
N GLY A 269 -13.84 14.35 5.57
CA GLY A 269 -13.28 14.59 4.25
C GLY A 269 -14.36 14.75 3.16
N ARG A 270 -15.43 13.94 3.22
CA ARG A 270 -16.55 14.06 2.27
C ARG A 270 -17.37 15.33 2.48
N GLU A 271 -17.63 15.72 3.74
CA GLU A 271 -18.36 16.95 4.07
C GLU A 271 -17.55 18.21 3.73
N ALA A 272 -16.25 18.22 4.03
CA ALA A 272 -15.36 19.31 3.64
C ALA A 272 -15.23 19.43 2.11
N ASN A 273 -15.16 18.28 1.41
CA ASN A 273 -15.09 18.19 -0.05
C ASN A 273 -14.00 19.08 -0.68
N VAL A 274 -12.83 19.15 -0.02
CA VAL A 274 -11.66 19.89 -0.50
C VAL A 274 -10.64 18.93 -1.08
N PRO A 275 -10.40 18.94 -2.40
CA PRO A 275 -9.47 18.01 -3.02
C PRO A 275 -8.00 18.40 -2.79
N CYS A 276 -7.12 17.40 -2.84
CA CYS A 276 -5.71 17.58 -3.07
C CYS A 276 -5.47 17.59 -4.59
N ARG A 277 -4.95 18.70 -5.14
CA ARG A 277 -4.87 18.83 -6.59
C ARG A 277 -3.69 19.67 -7.08
N ASN A 278 -3.36 19.48 -8.36
CA ASN A 278 -2.26 20.19 -9.03
C ASN A 278 -0.92 19.90 -8.34
N ILE A 279 -0.54 18.63 -8.33
CA ILE A 279 0.64 18.12 -7.62
C ILE A 279 1.71 17.71 -8.63
N LEU A 280 2.91 18.25 -8.50
CA LEU A 280 4.08 17.95 -9.34
C LEU A 280 5.17 17.32 -8.48
N ILE A 281 5.62 16.12 -8.85
CA ILE A 281 6.63 15.33 -8.15
C ILE A 281 7.75 15.02 -9.16
N GLU A 282 8.87 15.74 -9.09
CA GLU A 282 9.90 15.64 -10.12
C GLU A 282 11.31 15.39 -9.56
N ASN A 283 12.04 14.47 -10.20
CA ASN A 283 13.47 14.25 -9.97
C ASN A 283 13.82 13.93 -8.51
N ASN A 284 12.99 13.12 -7.84
CA ASN A 284 13.23 12.69 -6.47
C ASN A 284 13.86 11.30 -6.42
N ASP A 285 14.61 11.02 -5.35
CA ASP A 285 15.22 9.73 -5.03
C ASP A 285 14.46 9.09 -3.86
N PHE A 286 13.84 7.95 -4.11
CA PHE A 286 13.10 7.17 -3.13
C PHE A 286 13.95 5.98 -2.68
N ALA A 287 14.55 6.08 -1.50
CA ALA A 287 15.55 5.13 -0.99
C ALA A 287 14.95 4.05 -0.09
N ASP A 288 13.91 4.37 0.67
CA ASP A 288 13.18 3.43 1.54
C ASP A 288 11.77 3.94 1.81
N GLY A 289 10.83 3.03 2.08
CA GLY A 289 9.44 3.36 2.44
C GLY A 289 8.41 2.30 2.05
N HIS A 290 7.15 2.52 2.41
CA HIS A 290 6.06 1.64 1.99
C HIS A 290 5.57 1.97 0.57
N GLY A 291 5.38 3.22 0.23
CA GLY A 291 5.03 3.69 -1.11
C GLY A 291 5.85 4.91 -1.50
N GLY A 292 6.48 4.89 -2.67
CA GLY A 292 7.23 6.04 -3.17
C GLY A 292 6.31 7.22 -3.42
N VAL A 293 5.32 7.03 -4.29
CA VAL A 293 4.22 7.98 -4.51
C VAL A 293 2.91 7.27 -4.20
N ALA A 294 2.32 7.58 -3.05
CA ALA A 294 1.04 7.05 -2.61
C ALA A 294 -0.10 8.06 -2.78
N LEU A 295 -1.27 7.60 -3.19
CA LEU A 295 -2.50 8.36 -3.28
C LEU A 295 -3.54 7.72 -2.36
N GLY A 296 -3.85 8.41 -1.27
CA GLY A 296 -4.71 7.89 -0.20
C GLY A 296 -3.91 7.35 1.01
N SER A 297 -4.55 6.55 1.91
CA SER A 297 -5.97 6.11 1.83
C SER A 297 -6.99 7.22 2.11
N GLU A 298 -6.61 8.28 2.79
CA GLU A 298 -7.47 9.41 3.16
C GLU A 298 -7.70 10.31 1.92
N MET A 299 -8.63 9.90 1.04
CA MET A 299 -8.88 10.56 -0.24
C MET A 299 -10.35 11.01 -0.40
N SER A 300 -11.03 11.25 0.71
CA SER A 300 -12.48 11.48 0.70
C SER A 300 -12.91 12.76 -0.02
N GLY A 301 -12.05 13.79 -0.07
CA GLY A 301 -12.25 15.01 -0.86
C GLY A 301 -11.77 14.92 -2.32
N GLY A 302 -11.15 13.81 -2.70
CA GLY A 302 -10.62 13.58 -4.06
C GLY A 302 -9.16 14.03 -4.25
N ILE A 303 -8.47 13.39 -5.21
CA ILE A 303 -7.08 13.70 -5.61
C ILE A 303 -7.04 13.86 -7.12
N TYR A 304 -6.59 15.01 -7.62
CA TYR A 304 -6.69 15.35 -9.03
C TYR A 304 -5.44 16.03 -9.59
N ASN A 305 -5.14 15.81 -10.87
CA ASN A 305 -4.04 16.44 -11.58
C ASN A 305 -2.69 16.21 -10.87
N VAL A 306 -2.26 14.96 -10.86
CA VAL A 306 -0.98 14.55 -10.26
C VAL A 306 -0.02 14.15 -11.39
N LEU A 307 1.16 14.75 -11.41
CA LEU A 307 2.24 14.37 -12.31
C LEU A 307 3.47 13.99 -11.49
N ALA A 308 3.87 12.72 -11.58
CA ALA A 308 5.14 12.21 -11.06
C ALA A 308 6.06 11.89 -12.26
N SER A 309 7.22 12.53 -12.37
CA SER A 309 8.08 12.41 -13.54
C SER A 309 9.57 12.50 -13.19
N GLY A 310 10.40 11.71 -13.88
CA GLY A 310 11.86 11.75 -13.71
C GLY A 310 12.32 11.24 -12.33
N ASN A 311 11.50 10.44 -11.65
CA ASN A 311 11.80 9.95 -10.31
C ASN A 311 12.57 8.63 -10.37
N ARG A 312 13.41 8.39 -9.36
CA ARG A 312 14.15 7.16 -9.17
C ARG A 312 13.68 6.46 -7.89
N PHE A 313 13.23 5.21 -8.03
CA PHE A 313 12.82 4.35 -6.93
C PHE A 313 13.83 3.19 -6.86
N ALA A 314 14.68 3.18 -5.86
CA ALA A 314 15.79 2.23 -5.82
C ALA A 314 16.06 1.74 -4.40
N SER A 315 15.28 0.76 -3.98
CA SER A 315 15.52 0.09 -2.71
C SER A 315 14.77 -1.25 -2.65
N PRO A 316 15.40 -2.33 -2.16
CA PRO A 316 14.72 -3.58 -1.87
C PRO A 316 13.73 -3.48 -0.69
N ASN A 317 13.78 -2.39 0.07
CA ASN A 317 12.89 -2.14 1.21
C ASN A 317 11.64 -1.35 0.80
N LEU A 318 11.72 -0.56 -0.29
CA LEU A 318 10.56 0.16 -0.82
C LEU A 318 9.52 -0.84 -1.36
N THR A 319 8.33 -0.84 -0.78
CA THR A 319 7.33 -1.84 -1.14
C THR A 319 6.66 -1.54 -2.48
N TYR A 320 6.30 -0.29 -2.75
CA TYR A 320 5.62 0.11 -3.99
C TYR A 320 6.21 1.41 -4.55
N ALA A 321 6.39 1.53 -5.86
CA ALA A 321 6.78 2.81 -6.45
C ALA A 321 5.57 3.74 -6.59
N LEU A 322 4.52 3.33 -7.31
CA LEU A 322 3.22 4.01 -7.31
C LEU A 322 2.20 3.18 -6.54
N ARG A 323 1.54 3.81 -5.57
CA ARG A 323 0.56 3.16 -4.72
C ARG A 323 -0.75 3.93 -4.66
N LEU A 324 -1.86 3.33 -5.13
CA LEU A 324 -3.21 3.85 -4.92
C LEU A 324 -3.90 2.98 -3.86
N LYS A 325 -4.40 3.57 -2.79
CA LYS A 325 -5.01 2.82 -1.69
C LYS A 325 -6.25 3.53 -1.16
N THR A 326 -7.34 2.77 -1.02
CA THR A 326 -8.62 3.29 -0.52
C THR A 326 -9.55 2.16 -0.07
N ASN A 327 -10.73 2.52 0.42
CA ASN A 327 -11.77 1.59 0.81
C ASN A 327 -13.18 2.18 0.65
N ALA A 328 -14.21 1.36 0.91
CA ALA A 328 -15.61 1.76 0.72
C ALA A 328 -16.15 2.79 1.76
N ARG A 329 -15.36 3.21 2.74
CA ARG A 329 -15.72 4.30 3.66
C ARG A 329 -15.27 5.66 3.18
N ARG A 330 -14.19 5.69 2.38
CA ARG A 330 -13.55 6.94 1.96
C ARG A 330 -14.43 7.73 1.00
N GLY A 331 -14.97 7.08 -0.03
CA GLY A 331 -15.52 7.81 -1.17
C GLY A 331 -14.43 8.59 -1.90
N GLY A 332 -14.82 9.67 -2.58
CA GLY A 332 -13.91 10.50 -3.35
C GLY A 332 -13.41 9.85 -4.65
N ALA A 333 -12.59 10.57 -5.39
CA ALA A 333 -12.01 10.07 -6.64
C ALA A 333 -10.51 10.37 -6.72
N VAL A 334 -9.74 9.43 -7.27
CA VAL A 334 -8.38 9.67 -7.78
C VAL A 334 -8.46 9.72 -9.29
N GLU A 335 -8.09 10.86 -9.87
CA GLU A 335 -8.33 11.15 -11.28
C GLU A 335 -7.21 11.99 -11.90
N ARG A 336 -6.88 11.72 -13.16
CA ARG A 336 -5.81 12.40 -13.91
C ARG A 336 -4.48 12.33 -13.18
N VAL A 337 -3.99 11.09 -13.00
CA VAL A 337 -2.70 10.76 -12.42
C VAL A 337 -1.77 10.28 -13.53
N MET A 338 -0.58 10.85 -13.62
CA MET A 338 0.45 10.43 -14.57
C MET A 338 1.75 10.13 -13.85
N LEU A 339 2.24 8.90 -14.00
CA LEU A 339 3.59 8.49 -13.64
C LEU A 339 4.38 8.27 -14.92
N CYS A 340 5.46 9.00 -15.12
CA CYS A 340 6.23 8.89 -16.36
C CYS A 340 7.74 9.13 -16.19
N ASP A 341 8.50 8.70 -17.21
CA ASP A 341 9.96 8.90 -17.32
C ASP A 341 10.70 8.52 -16.03
N SER A 342 10.32 7.40 -15.43
CA SER A 342 10.79 6.98 -14.09
C SER A 342 11.48 5.62 -14.14
N VAL A 343 12.47 5.46 -13.27
CA VAL A 343 13.23 4.22 -13.13
C VAL A 343 12.95 3.61 -11.76
N MET A 344 12.65 2.31 -11.75
CA MET A 344 12.36 1.54 -10.55
C MET A 344 13.31 0.36 -10.47
N ASP A 345 14.17 0.34 -9.45
CA ASP A 345 15.17 -0.70 -9.28
C ASP A 345 14.98 -1.38 -7.92
N HIS A 346 14.73 -2.70 -7.96
CA HIS A 346 14.52 -3.55 -6.78
C HIS A 346 13.35 -3.15 -5.86
N VAL A 347 12.27 -2.58 -6.39
CA VAL A 347 11.05 -2.36 -5.60
C VAL A 347 10.45 -3.70 -5.18
N HIS A 348 10.22 -3.88 -3.85
CA HIS A 348 9.93 -5.19 -3.26
C HIS A 348 8.58 -5.80 -3.65
N GLY A 349 7.51 -5.02 -3.62
CA GLY A 349 6.14 -5.49 -3.85
C GLY A 349 5.70 -5.33 -5.30
N ALA A 350 5.54 -4.11 -5.77
CA ALA A 350 5.12 -3.85 -7.14
C ALA A 350 5.61 -2.49 -7.66
N ALA A 351 5.92 -2.43 -8.96
CA ALA A 351 6.15 -1.15 -9.61
C ALA A 351 4.89 -0.26 -9.52
N VAL A 352 3.72 -0.83 -9.78
CA VAL A 352 2.43 -0.15 -9.62
C VAL A 352 1.45 -1.04 -8.86
N HIS A 353 0.92 -0.51 -7.77
CA HIS A 353 -0.08 -1.18 -6.94
C HIS A 353 -1.27 -0.27 -6.70
N GLY A 354 -2.48 -0.78 -6.96
CA GLY A 354 -3.73 -0.07 -6.68
C GLY A 354 -4.75 -1.00 -6.04
N THR A 355 -5.32 -0.60 -4.90
CA THR A 355 -6.34 -1.38 -4.21
C THR A 355 -7.45 -0.52 -3.60
N MET A 356 -8.69 -0.96 -3.79
CA MET A 356 -9.85 -0.45 -3.04
C MET A 356 -10.15 -1.31 -1.79
N LEU A 357 -9.36 -2.35 -1.54
CA LEU A 357 -9.51 -3.25 -0.38
C LEU A 357 -8.54 -2.90 0.76
N TYR A 358 -8.19 -1.63 0.91
CA TYR A 358 -7.30 -1.16 1.99
C TYR A 358 -8.09 -0.96 3.30
N GLU A 359 -7.47 -1.20 4.46
CA GLU A 359 -8.10 -1.08 5.79
C GLU A 359 -9.50 -1.74 5.84
N ASP A 360 -10.56 -0.95 5.89
CA ASP A 360 -11.94 -1.40 5.98
C ASP A 360 -12.46 -2.14 4.74
N GLY A 361 -11.70 -2.15 3.64
CA GLY A 361 -12.04 -2.86 2.41
C GLY A 361 -13.43 -2.48 1.88
N ARG A 362 -14.30 -3.49 1.73
CA ARG A 362 -15.68 -3.28 1.24
C ARG A 362 -16.66 -2.79 2.33
N ASN A 363 -16.20 -2.63 3.58
CA ASN A 363 -17.05 -2.25 4.70
C ASN A 363 -17.33 -0.74 4.71
N GLY A 364 -18.35 -0.31 3.98
CA GLY A 364 -18.76 1.08 3.89
C GLY A 364 -19.71 1.33 2.74
N ASP A 365 -20.36 2.50 2.75
CA ASP A 365 -21.39 2.90 1.80
C ASP A 365 -20.94 4.02 0.84
N SER A 366 -19.66 4.39 0.90
CA SER A 366 -19.08 5.47 0.10
C SER A 366 -18.02 4.91 -0.84
N LEU A 367 -18.45 4.45 -2.03
CA LEU A 367 -17.56 3.83 -2.99
C LEU A 367 -16.59 4.87 -3.59
N PRO A 368 -15.28 4.58 -3.61
CA PRO A 368 -14.27 5.43 -4.23
C PRO A 368 -14.21 5.20 -5.74
N VAL A 369 -13.55 6.11 -6.45
CA VAL A 369 -13.34 6.01 -7.90
C VAL A 369 -11.86 6.17 -8.23
N PHE A 370 -11.32 5.26 -9.08
CA PHE A 370 -10.02 5.41 -9.75
C PHE A 370 -10.25 5.54 -11.26
N ARG A 371 -9.80 6.65 -11.85
CA ARG A 371 -9.93 6.86 -13.30
C ARG A 371 -8.84 7.76 -13.89
N ASP A 372 -8.62 7.62 -15.20
CA ASP A 372 -7.64 8.41 -15.96
C ASP A 372 -6.23 8.33 -15.37
N ILE A 373 -5.72 7.11 -15.23
CA ILE A 373 -4.39 6.82 -14.69
C ILE A 373 -3.47 6.46 -15.85
N THR A 374 -2.39 7.22 -16.03
CA THR A 374 -1.40 7.03 -17.08
C THR A 374 -0.06 6.61 -16.50
N MET A 375 0.52 5.56 -17.06
CA MET A 375 1.89 5.11 -16.82
C MET A 375 2.63 5.13 -18.17
N GLU A 376 3.72 5.88 -18.27
CA GLU A 376 4.41 6.06 -19.56
C GLU A 376 5.93 6.17 -19.39
N ASN A 377 6.69 5.52 -20.27
CA ASN A 377 8.17 5.54 -20.27
C ASN A 377 8.75 5.08 -18.93
N ILE A 378 8.42 3.87 -18.50
CA ILE A 378 8.86 3.30 -17.22
C ILE A 378 9.79 2.12 -17.49
N THR A 379 10.91 2.10 -16.81
CA THR A 379 11.78 0.94 -16.69
C THR A 379 11.78 0.48 -15.23
N ALA A 380 11.47 -0.80 -15.00
CA ALA A 380 11.43 -1.37 -13.65
C ALA A 380 12.13 -2.73 -13.59
N HIS A 381 12.69 -3.07 -12.44
CA HIS A 381 13.33 -4.34 -12.18
C HIS A 381 13.03 -4.83 -10.76
N GLY A 382 12.63 -6.13 -10.66
CA GLY A 382 12.35 -6.79 -9.39
C GLY A 382 10.96 -6.51 -8.83
N GLY A 383 10.56 -7.30 -7.84
CA GLY A 383 9.30 -7.21 -7.14
C GLY A 383 8.40 -8.44 -7.24
N ASP A 384 7.35 -8.46 -6.44
CA ASP A 384 6.36 -9.55 -6.50
C ASP A 384 5.47 -9.39 -7.76
N TYR A 385 5.10 -8.15 -8.10
CA TYR A 385 4.30 -7.83 -9.30
C TYR A 385 4.93 -6.72 -10.14
N GLY A 386 4.75 -6.80 -11.45
CA GLY A 386 4.96 -5.65 -12.31
C GLY A 386 3.86 -4.61 -12.08
N VAL A 387 2.61 -5.00 -12.31
CA VAL A 387 1.43 -4.17 -12.09
C VAL A 387 0.34 -5.00 -11.42
N PHE A 388 -0.19 -4.51 -10.31
CA PHE A 388 -1.34 -5.10 -9.64
C PHE A 388 -2.38 -4.03 -9.30
N LEU A 389 -3.58 -4.16 -9.90
CA LEU A 389 -4.69 -3.24 -9.72
C LEU A 389 -5.96 -3.99 -9.35
N GLU A 390 -6.65 -3.52 -8.31
CA GLU A 390 -7.80 -4.19 -7.71
C GLU A 390 -8.88 -3.17 -7.35
N ALA A 391 -10.05 -3.27 -7.98
CA ALA A 391 -11.19 -2.40 -7.72
C ALA A 391 -12.44 -3.19 -7.36
N PHE A 392 -13.45 -2.53 -6.84
CA PHE A 392 -14.76 -3.13 -6.63
C PHE A 392 -15.47 -3.33 -7.98
N PRO A 393 -16.24 -4.41 -8.14
CA PRO A 393 -16.99 -4.65 -9.38
C PRO A 393 -17.96 -3.52 -9.75
N GLU A 394 -18.51 -2.85 -8.73
CA GLU A 394 -19.48 -1.76 -8.89
C GLU A 394 -18.83 -0.46 -9.42
N VAL A 395 -17.54 -0.28 -9.16
CA VAL A 395 -16.76 0.92 -9.54
C VAL A 395 -15.41 0.51 -10.14
N PRO A 396 -15.41 -0.08 -11.33
CA PRO A 396 -14.18 -0.52 -11.97
C PRO A 396 -13.24 0.66 -12.26
N ILE A 397 -11.94 0.38 -12.33
CA ILE A 397 -10.95 1.35 -12.82
C ILE A 397 -11.22 1.64 -14.30
N THR A 398 -11.25 2.93 -14.68
CA THR A 398 -11.49 3.35 -16.06
C THR A 398 -10.40 4.28 -16.58
N GLY A 399 -10.18 4.31 -17.90
CA GLY A 399 -9.20 5.20 -18.53
C GLY A 399 -7.74 4.92 -18.10
N LEU A 400 -7.40 3.65 -17.85
CA LEU A 400 -6.03 3.24 -17.58
C LEU A 400 -5.21 3.28 -18.89
N VAL A 401 -4.06 3.92 -18.86
CA VAL A 401 -3.11 3.98 -19.99
C VAL A 401 -1.74 3.49 -19.55
N MET A 402 -1.22 2.49 -20.25
CA MET A 402 0.15 1.97 -20.07
C MET A 402 0.88 2.05 -21.41
N ARG A 403 1.98 2.82 -21.48
CA ARG A 403 2.77 3.01 -22.71
C ARG A 403 4.27 2.94 -22.45
N ASN A 404 5.00 2.31 -23.37
CA ASN A 404 6.47 2.26 -23.34
C ASN A 404 7.00 1.81 -21.96
N ILE A 405 6.56 0.65 -21.48
CA ILE A 405 6.91 0.12 -20.17
C ILE A 405 7.71 -1.17 -20.35
N THR A 406 8.85 -1.23 -19.68
CA THR A 406 9.66 -2.46 -19.58
C THR A 406 9.85 -2.79 -18.10
N ILE A 407 9.37 -3.97 -17.68
CA ILE A 407 9.51 -4.47 -16.31
C ILE A 407 10.10 -5.88 -16.38
N ASP A 408 11.18 -6.13 -15.65
CA ASP A 408 11.84 -7.43 -15.61
C ASP A 408 12.09 -7.90 -14.17
N GLY A 409 12.27 -9.22 -13.99
CA GLY A 409 12.60 -9.83 -12.70
C GLY A 409 11.47 -9.84 -11.68
N VAL A 410 10.20 -9.72 -12.11
CA VAL A 410 9.03 -9.81 -11.23
C VAL A 410 8.49 -11.25 -11.19
N ARG A 411 7.93 -11.66 -10.05
CA ARG A 411 7.34 -12.99 -9.91
C ARG A 411 6.06 -13.15 -10.72
N GLN A 412 5.22 -12.12 -10.76
CA GLN A 412 3.97 -12.08 -11.53
C GLN A 412 3.93 -10.81 -12.39
N CYS A 413 3.52 -10.96 -13.64
CA CYS A 413 3.61 -9.85 -14.58
C CYS A 413 2.58 -8.76 -14.31
N LEU A 414 1.34 -9.03 -14.69
CA LEU A 414 0.26 -8.06 -14.62
C LEU A 414 -1.03 -8.75 -14.19
N ARG A 415 -1.69 -8.18 -13.20
CA ARG A 415 -3.06 -8.51 -12.84
C ARG A 415 -3.87 -7.25 -12.63
N SER A 416 -5.04 -7.21 -13.24
CA SER A 416 -5.99 -6.12 -13.07
C SER A 416 -7.40 -6.68 -12.92
N MET A 417 -8.03 -6.38 -11.80
CA MET A 417 -9.37 -6.85 -11.49
C MET A 417 -10.36 -5.69 -11.51
N ASN A 418 -11.48 -5.88 -12.22
CA ASN A 418 -12.54 -4.89 -12.35
C ASN A 418 -12.05 -3.56 -12.97
N TRP A 419 -11.70 -3.61 -14.23
CA TRP A 419 -11.24 -2.47 -15.01
C TRP A 419 -11.94 -2.42 -16.38
N LYS A 420 -11.98 -1.23 -17.00
CA LYS A 420 -12.58 -0.99 -18.32
C LYS A 420 -11.77 0.05 -19.08
N ASP A 421 -11.90 0.01 -20.41
CA ASP A 421 -11.37 1.04 -21.32
C ASP A 421 -9.87 1.31 -21.13
N ALA A 422 -9.08 0.24 -20.92
CA ALA A 422 -7.64 0.37 -20.79
C ALA A 422 -6.94 0.38 -22.16
N VAL A 423 -5.88 1.18 -22.27
CA VAL A 423 -4.96 1.24 -23.41
C VAL A 423 -3.60 0.70 -22.98
N VAL A 424 -3.12 -0.35 -23.66
CA VAL A 424 -1.82 -0.97 -23.39
C VAL A 424 -1.02 -1.03 -24.68
N GLU A 425 0.04 -0.24 -24.77
CA GLU A 425 0.86 -0.04 -25.97
C GLU A 425 2.35 -0.15 -25.64
N ASN A 426 3.07 -1.02 -26.35
CA ASN A 426 4.52 -1.22 -26.15
C ASN A 426 4.88 -1.50 -24.68
N VAL A 427 4.21 -2.50 -24.08
CA VAL A 427 4.44 -2.95 -22.71
C VAL A 427 5.03 -4.34 -22.72
N THR A 428 6.18 -4.50 -22.05
CA THR A 428 6.87 -5.79 -21.90
C THR A 428 7.13 -6.05 -20.41
N ILE A 429 6.73 -7.22 -19.92
CA ILE A 429 6.99 -7.64 -18.53
C ILE A 429 7.59 -9.05 -18.56
N ASN A 430 8.76 -9.25 -17.95
CA ASN A 430 9.54 -10.49 -18.00
C ASN A 430 9.71 -11.00 -19.44
N GLY A 431 10.03 -10.11 -20.40
CA GLY A 431 10.17 -10.43 -21.80
C GLY A 431 8.87 -10.80 -22.53
N LYS A 432 7.73 -10.80 -21.85
CA LYS A 432 6.42 -11.07 -22.44
C LYS A 432 5.72 -9.76 -22.82
N ARG A 433 5.24 -9.69 -24.07
CA ARG A 433 4.46 -8.52 -24.56
C ARG A 433 3.05 -8.52 -23.97
N PHE A 434 2.53 -7.37 -23.66
CA PHE A 434 1.15 -7.13 -23.23
C PHE A 434 0.44 -6.13 -24.18
N PRO A 435 -0.89 -6.28 -24.42
CA PRO A 435 -1.79 -7.26 -23.78
C PRO A 435 -1.54 -8.69 -24.26
N ARG A 436 -1.85 -9.66 -23.43
CA ARG A 436 -1.76 -11.08 -23.74
C ARG A 436 -2.76 -11.91 -22.94
N PRO A 437 -3.09 -13.16 -23.36
CA PRO A 437 -3.85 -14.07 -22.53
C PRO A 437 -3.11 -14.39 -21.21
N GLY A 438 -3.86 -14.60 -20.13
CA GLY A 438 -3.36 -15.06 -18.86
C GLY A 438 -4.44 -15.79 -18.06
N TYR A 439 -4.04 -16.42 -16.96
CA TYR A 439 -4.95 -17.15 -16.06
C TYR A 439 -5.84 -18.16 -16.79
N VAL A 440 -5.26 -18.86 -17.80
CA VAL A 440 -5.98 -19.81 -18.63
C VAL A 440 -6.26 -21.08 -17.83
N ARG A 441 -7.53 -21.45 -17.69
CA ARG A 441 -7.97 -22.60 -16.89
C ARG A 441 -9.16 -23.32 -17.49
N ILE A 442 -9.41 -24.53 -17.01
CA ILE A 442 -10.57 -25.35 -17.35
C ILE A 442 -11.57 -25.22 -16.19
N LEU A 443 -12.78 -24.78 -16.51
CA LEU A 443 -13.91 -24.74 -15.58
C LEU A 443 -14.69 -26.06 -15.65
N GLY A 444 -15.06 -26.56 -14.48
CA GLY A 444 -15.74 -27.85 -14.31
C GLY A 444 -14.75 -29.00 -13.99
N VAL A 445 -15.28 -30.20 -13.93
CA VAL A 445 -14.52 -31.44 -13.72
C VAL A 445 -14.44 -32.17 -15.05
N PRO A 446 -13.23 -32.31 -15.66
CA PRO A 446 -13.09 -33.06 -16.90
C PRO A 446 -13.28 -34.57 -16.65
N TYR A 447 -14.28 -35.15 -17.30
CA TYR A 447 -14.51 -36.60 -17.34
C TYR A 447 -14.89 -37.05 -18.76
N ILE A 448 -14.61 -38.29 -19.10
CA ILE A 448 -14.85 -38.84 -20.44
C ILE A 448 -16.32 -38.62 -20.85
N GLY A 449 -16.51 -37.98 -22.02
CA GLY A 449 -17.83 -37.64 -22.56
C GLY A 449 -18.52 -36.44 -21.88
N GLY A 450 -17.92 -35.89 -20.81
CA GLY A 450 -18.41 -34.67 -20.14
C GLY A 450 -18.08 -33.40 -20.90
N THR A 451 -18.74 -32.31 -20.54
CA THR A 451 -18.49 -30.99 -21.13
C THR A 451 -17.72 -30.11 -20.15
N VAL A 452 -16.69 -29.41 -20.63
CA VAL A 452 -15.88 -28.44 -19.90
C VAL A 452 -15.79 -27.12 -20.65
N THR A 453 -15.53 -26.04 -19.90
CA THR A 453 -15.44 -24.68 -20.45
C THR A 453 -14.07 -24.10 -20.19
N ALA A 454 -13.49 -23.41 -21.16
CA ALA A 454 -12.27 -22.64 -21.02
C ALA A 454 -12.56 -21.28 -20.36
N SER A 455 -11.64 -20.83 -19.53
CA SER A 455 -11.63 -19.47 -19.01
C SER A 455 -10.24 -18.88 -19.13
N ALA A 456 -10.14 -17.62 -19.52
CA ALA A 456 -8.89 -16.88 -19.53
C ALA A 456 -9.18 -15.39 -19.35
N GLU A 457 -8.18 -14.66 -18.83
CA GLU A 457 -8.20 -13.21 -18.76
C GLU A 457 -7.37 -12.64 -19.92
N SER A 458 -7.83 -11.55 -20.53
CA SER A 458 -6.98 -10.76 -21.41
C SER A 458 -6.21 -9.74 -20.54
N CYS A 459 -5.01 -10.14 -20.09
CA CYS A 459 -4.19 -9.29 -19.24
C CYS A 459 -3.65 -8.10 -20.03
N GLY A 460 -4.00 -6.89 -19.60
CA GLY A 460 -3.54 -5.64 -20.18
C GLY A 460 -4.52 -4.94 -21.13
N ALA A 461 -5.59 -5.58 -21.60
CA ALA A 461 -6.68 -4.96 -22.38
C ALA A 461 -7.86 -5.90 -22.52
N GLN A 462 -9.03 -5.36 -22.88
CA GLN A 462 -10.18 -6.19 -23.26
C GLN A 462 -10.05 -6.59 -24.73
N GLU A 463 -9.53 -7.78 -24.98
CA GLU A 463 -9.41 -8.34 -26.32
C GLU A 463 -10.16 -9.67 -26.43
N PRO A 464 -10.75 -9.98 -27.59
CA PRO A 464 -11.36 -11.29 -27.81
C PRO A 464 -10.29 -12.38 -27.79
N LEU A 465 -10.55 -13.47 -27.08
CA LEU A 465 -9.67 -14.62 -27.01
C LEU A 465 -10.23 -15.79 -27.82
N THR A 466 -9.35 -16.52 -28.47
CA THR A 466 -9.67 -17.78 -29.15
C THR A 466 -9.05 -18.94 -28.37
N PHE A 467 -9.77 -20.08 -28.29
CA PHE A 467 -9.33 -21.24 -27.52
C PHE A 467 -8.97 -22.42 -28.44
N CYS A 468 -7.97 -23.17 -28.01
CA CYS A 468 -7.55 -24.41 -28.65
C CYS A 468 -7.34 -25.47 -27.57
N TRP A 469 -8.03 -26.60 -27.72
CA TRP A 469 -8.01 -27.71 -26.79
C TRP A 469 -7.14 -28.85 -27.29
N GLU A 470 -6.41 -29.46 -26.35
CA GLU A 470 -5.54 -30.60 -26.62
C GLU A 470 -5.75 -31.68 -25.54
N ALA A 471 -5.76 -32.94 -25.97
CA ALA A 471 -5.88 -34.11 -25.12
C ALA A 471 -4.62 -34.96 -25.21
N SER A 472 -4.35 -35.73 -24.15
CA SER A 472 -3.22 -36.65 -24.07
C SER A 472 -3.55 -37.89 -23.24
N GLU A 473 -2.95 -39.03 -23.59
CA GLU A 473 -3.02 -40.27 -22.80
C GLU A 473 -1.91 -40.33 -21.75
N ASP A 474 -0.77 -39.68 -21.99
CA ASP A 474 0.49 -39.85 -21.22
C ASP A 474 1.06 -38.55 -20.60
N ASN A 475 0.32 -37.42 -20.74
CA ASN A 475 0.76 -36.09 -20.36
C ASN A 475 2.05 -35.58 -21.05
N LYS A 476 2.45 -36.22 -22.15
CA LYS A 476 3.65 -35.87 -22.93
C LYS A 476 3.33 -35.61 -24.38
N ASN A 477 2.53 -36.49 -24.98
CA ASN A 477 2.11 -36.38 -26.37
C ASN A 477 0.71 -35.80 -26.45
N TRP A 478 0.59 -34.61 -27.08
CA TRP A 478 -0.64 -33.84 -27.10
C TRP A 478 -1.25 -33.78 -28.49
N THR A 479 -2.52 -34.07 -28.62
CA THR A 479 -3.26 -34.02 -29.87
C THR A 479 -4.40 -33.00 -29.76
N ARG A 480 -4.53 -32.12 -30.76
CA ARG A 480 -5.62 -31.16 -30.82
C ARG A 480 -6.97 -31.90 -30.91
N CYS A 481 -7.88 -31.57 -30.00
CA CYS A 481 -9.19 -32.22 -29.92
C CYS A 481 -10.36 -31.25 -30.09
N GLY A 482 -10.13 -29.92 -30.16
CA GLY A 482 -11.21 -28.98 -30.33
C GLY A 482 -10.77 -27.52 -30.38
N GLY A 483 -11.77 -26.64 -30.50
CA GLY A 483 -11.65 -25.19 -30.46
C GLY A 483 -12.95 -24.58 -29.93
N GLY A 484 -12.88 -23.28 -29.60
CA GLY A 484 -14.00 -22.58 -28.96
C GLY A 484 -13.96 -22.69 -27.44
N GLU A 485 -14.89 -22.00 -26.82
CA GLU A 485 -14.93 -21.85 -25.35
C GLU A 485 -15.27 -23.16 -24.62
N THR A 486 -16.06 -24.04 -25.25
CA THR A 486 -16.57 -25.29 -24.64
C THR A 486 -16.29 -26.47 -25.54
N ILE A 487 -15.90 -27.62 -24.92
CA ILE A 487 -15.78 -28.90 -25.64
C ILE A 487 -16.37 -30.06 -24.85
N ALA A 488 -16.69 -31.15 -25.55
CA ALA A 488 -16.85 -32.46 -24.96
C ALA A 488 -15.47 -33.12 -24.77
N VAL A 489 -15.18 -33.67 -23.59
CA VAL A 489 -13.93 -34.38 -23.32
C VAL A 489 -13.87 -35.65 -24.16
N PRO A 490 -12.83 -35.84 -25.00
CA PRO A 490 -12.76 -36.99 -25.91
C PRO A 490 -12.53 -38.31 -25.19
N ASP A 491 -13.01 -39.38 -25.82
CA ASP A 491 -12.74 -40.74 -25.37
C ASP A 491 -11.22 -41.04 -25.39
N GLY A 492 -10.73 -41.77 -24.38
CA GLY A 492 -9.31 -42.14 -24.27
C GLY A 492 -8.41 -41.03 -23.69
N ALA A 493 -8.91 -39.82 -23.45
CA ALA A 493 -8.11 -38.77 -22.83
C ALA A 493 -7.83 -39.10 -21.35
N ALA A 494 -6.57 -39.14 -20.95
CA ALA A 494 -6.16 -39.17 -19.54
C ALA A 494 -5.85 -37.77 -19.01
N TYR A 495 -5.48 -36.84 -19.90
CA TYR A 495 -5.16 -35.45 -19.61
C TYR A 495 -5.78 -34.51 -20.65
N LEU A 496 -6.12 -33.30 -20.19
CA LEU A 496 -6.69 -32.23 -21.01
C LEU A 496 -5.99 -30.91 -20.69
N ARG A 497 -5.74 -30.09 -21.68
CA ARG A 497 -5.33 -28.70 -21.52
C ARG A 497 -5.99 -27.79 -22.56
N VAL A 498 -6.02 -26.52 -22.27
CA VAL A 498 -6.53 -25.50 -23.18
C VAL A 498 -5.54 -24.36 -23.31
N SER A 499 -5.38 -23.82 -24.50
CA SER A 499 -4.65 -22.57 -24.72
C SER A 499 -5.58 -21.49 -25.21
N ALA A 500 -5.33 -20.25 -24.75
CA ALA A 500 -5.98 -19.06 -25.24
C ALA A 500 -5.00 -18.24 -26.08
N ALA A 501 -5.48 -17.62 -27.16
CA ALA A 501 -4.70 -16.72 -28.02
C ALA A 501 -5.47 -15.43 -28.28
N ASN A 502 -4.73 -14.29 -28.29
CA ASN A 502 -5.27 -13.00 -28.70
C ASN A 502 -5.16 -12.77 -30.22
N PRO A 503 -5.76 -11.71 -30.79
CA PRO A 503 -5.63 -11.40 -32.21
C PRO A 503 -4.20 -11.13 -32.69
N ALA A 504 -3.31 -10.71 -31.80
CA ALA A 504 -1.90 -10.48 -32.11
C ALA A 504 -1.07 -11.76 -32.18
N GLY A 505 -1.66 -12.93 -31.85
CA GLY A 505 -1.02 -14.23 -31.89
C GLY A 505 -0.28 -14.61 -30.60
N ASP A 506 -0.29 -13.79 -29.55
CA ASP A 506 0.23 -14.16 -28.25
C ASP A 506 -0.64 -15.26 -27.64
N ARG A 507 -0.01 -16.28 -27.09
CA ARG A 507 -0.68 -17.47 -26.57
C ARG A 507 -0.23 -17.79 -25.15
N GLU A 508 -1.18 -18.27 -24.34
CA GLU A 508 -0.93 -18.86 -23.03
C GLU A 508 -1.72 -20.15 -22.88
N SER A 509 -1.21 -21.11 -22.12
CA SER A 509 -1.84 -22.41 -21.93
C SER A 509 -2.13 -22.67 -20.48
N SER A 510 -3.25 -23.33 -20.20
CA SER A 510 -3.51 -23.90 -18.90
C SER A 510 -2.46 -24.97 -18.55
N ARG A 511 -2.36 -25.33 -17.29
CA ARG A 511 -1.73 -26.58 -16.89
C ARG A 511 -2.50 -27.77 -17.47
N SER A 512 -1.91 -28.96 -17.41
CA SER A 512 -2.62 -30.20 -17.73
C SER A 512 -3.55 -30.59 -16.59
N TYR A 513 -4.78 -30.92 -16.92
CA TYR A 513 -5.78 -31.44 -15.98
C TYR A 513 -5.92 -32.93 -16.19
N ARG A 514 -5.97 -33.73 -15.12
CA ARG A 514 -6.32 -35.15 -15.17
C ARG A 514 -7.78 -35.31 -15.58
N VAL A 515 -8.10 -36.31 -16.38
CA VAL A 515 -9.46 -36.62 -16.82
C VAL A 515 -9.99 -37.81 -16.03
N LEU A 516 -11.19 -37.71 -15.51
CA LEU A 516 -11.85 -38.80 -14.78
C LEU A 516 -12.58 -39.76 -15.74
N PRO A 517 -12.71 -41.05 -15.39
CA PRO A 517 -13.43 -42.02 -16.21
C PRO A 517 -14.94 -41.82 -16.19
N ALA A 518 -15.50 -41.18 -15.15
CA ALA A 518 -16.92 -40.99 -14.94
C ALA A 518 -17.21 -39.67 -14.22
N PRO A 519 -18.44 -39.14 -14.30
CA PRO A 519 -18.80 -37.89 -13.64
C PRO A 519 -18.74 -38.00 -12.13
N VAL A 520 -17.97 -37.11 -11.49
CA VAL A 520 -17.92 -36.91 -10.03
C VAL A 520 -18.01 -35.42 -9.75
N GLN A 521 -18.78 -35.02 -8.75
CA GLN A 521 -18.97 -33.61 -8.38
C GLN A 521 -18.28 -33.27 -7.06
N GLY A 522 -17.89 -32.00 -6.91
CA GLY A 522 -17.34 -31.46 -5.67
C GLY A 522 -15.95 -30.85 -5.83
N ALA A 523 -15.43 -30.30 -4.75
CA ALA A 523 -14.11 -29.66 -4.72
C ALA A 523 -12.96 -30.67 -4.84
N ALA A 524 -13.05 -31.82 -4.18
CA ALA A 524 -12.00 -32.82 -4.21
C ALA A 524 -11.70 -33.35 -5.65
N PRO A 525 -12.70 -33.74 -6.47
CA PRO A 525 -12.45 -34.08 -7.87
C PRO A 525 -11.82 -32.95 -8.68
N ARG A 526 -12.20 -31.68 -8.48
CA ARG A 526 -11.58 -30.53 -9.17
C ARG A 526 -10.12 -30.39 -8.80
N LEU A 527 -9.79 -30.45 -7.50
CA LEU A 527 -8.39 -30.38 -7.05
C LEU A 527 -7.58 -31.59 -7.53
N TYR A 528 -8.16 -32.80 -7.57
CA TYR A 528 -7.49 -33.97 -8.17
C TYR A 528 -7.17 -33.74 -9.66
N CYS A 529 -8.12 -33.22 -10.43
CA CYS A 529 -7.88 -32.91 -11.83
C CYS A 529 -6.77 -31.87 -12.02
N ARG A 530 -6.64 -30.92 -11.12
CA ARG A 530 -5.59 -29.88 -11.06
C ARG A 530 -4.25 -30.37 -10.53
N GLY A 531 -4.17 -31.63 -10.09
CA GLY A 531 -2.94 -32.20 -9.50
C GLY A 531 -2.67 -31.77 -8.06
N MET A 532 -3.64 -31.20 -7.38
CA MET A 532 -3.53 -30.74 -5.99
C MET A 532 -3.92 -31.82 -4.97
N LEU A 533 -4.55 -32.89 -5.40
CA LEU A 533 -4.83 -34.11 -4.64
C LEU A 533 -4.39 -35.36 -5.41
N ASP A 534 -4.07 -36.43 -4.68
CA ASP A 534 -3.66 -37.71 -5.27
C ASP A 534 -4.84 -38.61 -5.64
N ALA A 535 -6.01 -38.37 -5.05
CA ALA A 535 -7.25 -39.10 -5.32
C ALA A 535 -8.44 -38.16 -5.47
N PRO A 536 -9.45 -38.51 -6.30
CA PRO A 536 -10.64 -37.68 -6.48
C PRO A 536 -11.60 -37.74 -5.28
N GLU A 537 -11.42 -38.71 -4.39
CA GLU A 537 -12.19 -38.91 -3.17
C GLU A 537 -11.39 -38.41 -1.97
N LEU A 538 -12.05 -37.72 -1.06
CA LEU A 538 -11.43 -37.21 0.15
C LEU A 538 -11.66 -38.14 1.32
N GLU A 539 -10.61 -38.88 1.69
CA GLU A 539 -10.62 -39.67 2.92
C GLU A 539 -10.49 -38.77 4.15
N ARG A 540 -11.09 -39.24 5.28
CA ARG A 540 -11.00 -38.57 6.60
C ARG A 540 -11.34 -37.06 6.55
N GLY A 541 -12.36 -36.68 5.79
CA GLY A 541 -12.73 -35.28 5.54
C GLY A 541 -13.04 -34.47 6.80
N SER A 542 -13.50 -35.08 7.88
CA SER A 542 -13.78 -34.38 9.15
C SER A 542 -12.57 -34.18 10.05
N GLU A 543 -11.44 -34.86 9.77
CA GLU A 543 -10.22 -34.68 10.57
C GLU A 543 -9.54 -33.35 10.27
N PRO A 544 -8.88 -32.73 11.27
CA PRO A 544 -8.11 -31.52 11.05
C PRO A 544 -6.97 -31.72 10.04
N VAL A 545 -6.78 -30.74 9.15
CA VAL A 545 -5.67 -30.72 8.21
C VAL A 545 -4.40 -30.25 8.90
N THR A 546 -3.28 -30.92 8.60
CA THR A 546 -1.95 -30.50 9.05
C THR A 546 -1.29 -29.52 8.07
N ARG A 547 -0.27 -28.79 8.52
CA ARG A 547 0.50 -27.87 7.67
C ARG A 547 1.16 -28.62 6.49
N LEU A 548 1.67 -29.83 6.71
CA LEU A 548 2.28 -30.62 5.63
C LEU A 548 1.25 -31.05 4.59
N GLU A 549 0.10 -31.53 5.00
CA GLU A 549 -0.97 -31.92 4.06
C GLU A 549 -1.46 -30.74 3.22
N ALA A 550 -1.64 -29.56 3.83
CA ALA A 550 -2.00 -28.36 3.09
C ALA A 550 -0.85 -27.90 2.16
N ALA A 551 0.40 -28.02 2.58
CA ALA A 551 1.56 -27.71 1.73
C ALA A 551 1.63 -28.65 0.52
N GLN A 552 1.31 -29.93 0.68
CA GLN A 552 1.24 -30.90 -0.43
C GLN A 552 0.18 -30.49 -1.46
N MET A 553 -1.01 -30.09 -1.00
CA MET A 553 -2.07 -29.59 -1.88
C MET A 553 -1.66 -28.29 -2.61
N LEU A 554 -0.83 -27.47 -2.00
CA LEU A 554 -0.39 -26.18 -2.56
C LEU A 554 0.80 -26.29 -3.53
N LEU A 555 1.45 -27.45 -3.65
CA LEU A 555 2.62 -27.62 -4.54
C LEU A 555 2.39 -27.12 -5.98
N PRO A 556 1.25 -27.37 -6.62
CA PRO A 556 1.00 -26.86 -7.95
C PRO A 556 0.93 -25.32 -8.06
N LEU A 557 0.68 -24.61 -6.95
CA LEU A 557 0.68 -23.14 -6.87
C LEU A 557 2.07 -22.56 -6.56
N ALA A 558 2.99 -23.40 -6.11
CA ALA A 558 4.34 -22.95 -5.74
C ALA A 558 5.18 -22.59 -6.97
N ASP A 559 5.94 -21.51 -6.87
CA ASP A 559 7.02 -21.19 -7.79
C ASP A 559 8.22 -22.10 -7.46
N ASP A 560 8.55 -22.98 -8.37
CA ASP A 560 9.64 -23.97 -8.23
C ASP A 560 11.04 -23.37 -8.47
N GLN A 561 11.12 -22.16 -9.03
CA GLN A 561 12.37 -21.44 -9.24
C GLN A 561 12.90 -20.77 -7.97
N LEU A 562 12.04 -20.58 -6.96
CA LEU A 562 12.50 -19.99 -5.70
C LEU A 562 13.41 -20.96 -4.94
N PRO A 563 14.53 -20.46 -4.37
CA PRO A 563 15.42 -21.31 -3.58
C PRO A 563 14.68 -21.82 -2.33
N ALA A 564 14.55 -23.12 -2.20
CA ALA A 564 13.88 -23.74 -1.07
C ALA A 564 14.81 -23.74 0.15
N PRO A 565 14.39 -23.17 1.30
CA PRO A 565 15.21 -23.12 2.50
C PRO A 565 15.40 -24.51 3.10
N GLU A 566 16.46 -24.69 3.86
CA GLU A 566 16.58 -25.82 4.78
C GLU A 566 15.72 -25.54 6.02
N LEU A 567 14.93 -26.54 6.42
CA LEU A 567 14.08 -26.48 7.58
C LEU A 567 14.66 -27.34 8.70
N THR A 568 14.52 -26.89 9.94
CA THR A 568 15.15 -27.57 11.09
C THR A 568 14.38 -28.80 11.56
N ASP A 569 13.12 -28.94 11.18
CA ASP A 569 12.18 -29.94 11.69
C ASP A 569 11.58 -30.87 10.64
N THR A 570 11.90 -30.66 9.36
CA THR A 570 11.44 -31.53 8.26
C THR A 570 12.29 -31.36 7.00
N ALA A 571 12.48 -32.45 6.25
CA ALA A 571 13.11 -32.48 4.94
C ALA A 571 12.09 -32.59 3.79
N GLU A 572 10.79 -32.60 4.09
CA GLU A 572 9.73 -32.75 3.10
C GLU A 572 9.75 -31.61 2.06
N GLU A 573 9.79 -31.97 0.79
CA GLU A 573 9.87 -31.00 -0.31
C GLU A 573 8.66 -30.05 -0.33
N ALA A 574 7.45 -30.56 -0.03
CA ALA A 574 6.26 -29.74 0.04
C ALA A 574 6.37 -28.64 1.11
N ALA A 575 6.93 -28.96 2.28
CA ALA A 575 7.14 -27.98 3.35
C ALA A 575 8.20 -26.93 2.94
N ARG A 576 9.30 -27.36 2.32
CA ARG A 576 10.36 -26.47 1.84
C ARG A 576 9.87 -25.53 0.73
N ARG A 577 9.09 -26.06 -0.23
CA ARG A 577 8.48 -25.25 -1.29
C ARG A 577 7.44 -24.27 -0.75
N ALA A 578 6.59 -24.72 0.17
CA ALA A 578 5.61 -23.84 0.82
C ALA A 578 6.27 -22.72 1.63
N ALA A 579 7.41 -23.00 2.27
CA ALA A 579 8.22 -22.00 2.97
C ALA A 579 8.89 -21.01 1.99
N ALA A 580 9.49 -21.48 0.89
CA ALA A 580 10.06 -20.64 -0.17
C ALA A 580 9.03 -19.67 -0.74
N ASN A 581 7.80 -20.13 -0.95
CA ASN A 581 6.67 -19.36 -1.45
C ASN A 581 5.96 -18.57 -0.36
N ARG A 582 6.39 -18.68 0.90
CA ARG A 582 5.82 -17.97 2.06
C ARG A 582 4.34 -18.27 2.30
N PHE A 583 3.87 -19.45 1.89
CA PHE A 583 2.51 -19.87 2.18
C PHE A 583 2.27 -20.03 3.68
N PHE A 584 3.32 -20.41 4.41
CA PHE A 584 3.27 -20.52 5.87
C PHE A 584 4.38 -19.71 6.54
N PRO A 585 4.11 -19.02 7.64
CA PRO A 585 5.14 -18.40 8.46
C PRO A 585 6.00 -19.50 9.13
N LEU A 586 7.31 -19.25 9.20
CA LEU A 586 8.24 -20.10 9.94
C LEU A 586 8.45 -19.56 11.36
N GLU A 587 8.46 -20.44 12.34
CA GLU A 587 8.80 -20.11 13.72
C GLU A 587 10.24 -20.57 14.02
N LYS A 588 11.15 -19.61 14.09
CA LYS A 588 12.60 -19.89 14.31
C LYS A 588 13.19 -20.93 13.33
N GLY A 589 12.76 -20.90 12.06
CA GLY A 589 13.20 -21.84 11.03
C GLY A 589 12.46 -23.18 11.02
N CYS A 590 11.47 -23.38 11.90
CA CYS A 590 10.62 -24.57 11.95
C CYS A 590 9.37 -24.39 11.12
N PHE A 591 8.98 -25.43 10.37
CA PHE A 591 7.74 -25.50 9.60
C PHE A 591 6.58 -26.06 10.43
N ALA A 592 6.83 -26.88 11.41
CA ALA A 592 5.86 -27.60 12.24
C ALA A 592 4.90 -28.49 11.40
N PRO A 593 5.41 -29.50 10.64
CA PRO A 593 4.64 -30.22 9.63
C PRO A 593 3.40 -30.95 10.16
N ARG A 594 3.42 -31.38 11.42
CA ARG A 594 2.32 -32.12 12.07
C ARG A 594 1.31 -31.23 12.79
N ARG A 595 1.61 -29.93 12.90
CA ARG A 595 0.67 -28.97 13.52
C ARG A 595 -0.56 -28.78 12.63
N THR A 596 -1.73 -28.80 13.24
CA THR A 596 -2.98 -28.47 12.55
C THR A 596 -3.08 -26.98 12.27
N ILE A 597 -3.83 -26.61 11.25
CA ILE A 597 -4.01 -25.23 10.81
C ILE A 597 -5.32 -24.68 11.38
N SER A 598 -5.26 -23.51 12.01
CA SER A 598 -6.46 -22.78 12.44
C SER A 598 -7.11 -22.02 11.28
N ARG A 599 -8.36 -21.58 11.43
CA ARG A 599 -9.07 -20.82 10.39
C ARG A 599 -8.38 -19.50 10.04
N GLN A 600 -7.88 -18.76 11.03
CA GLN A 600 -7.13 -17.52 10.76
C GLN A 600 -5.80 -17.78 10.05
N GLU A 601 -5.12 -18.88 10.33
CA GLU A 601 -3.92 -19.29 9.58
C GLU A 601 -4.28 -19.72 8.15
N MET A 602 -5.38 -20.47 7.97
CA MET A 602 -5.82 -20.90 6.65
C MET A 602 -6.23 -19.71 5.77
N ALA A 603 -6.82 -18.66 6.34
CA ALA A 603 -7.08 -17.41 5.64
C ALA A 603 -5.77 -16.80 5.10
N THR A 604 -4.72 -16.79 5.91
CA THR A 604 -3.39 -16.32 5.47
C THR A 604 -2.80 -17.20 4.37
N VAL A 605 -2.88 -18.52 4.54
CA VAL A 605 -2.41 -19.48 3.52
C VAL A 605 -3.14 -19.26 2.19
N ALA A 606 -4.46 -19.09 2.21
CA ALA A 606 -5.28 -18.82 1.04
C ALA A 606 -4.86 -17.54 0.31
N MET A 607 -4.66 -16.45 1.06
CA MET A 607 -4.24 -15.16 0.51
C MET A 607 -2.82 -15.20 -0.06
N GLN A 608 -1.90 -15.90 0.60
CA GLN A 608 -0.53 -16.09 0.10
C GLN A 608 -0.50 -16.95 -1.16
N ALA A 609 -1.29 -18.02 -1.19
CA ALA A 609 -1.33 -18.96 -2.31
C ALA A 609 -1.92 -18.36 -3.59
N CYS A 610 -2.87 -17.43 -3.47
CA CYS A 610 -3.41 -16.72 -4.64
C CYS A 610 -2.54 -15.53 -5.09
N GLY A 611 -1.38 -15.32 -4.46
CA GLY A 611 -0.42 -14.28 -4.83
C GLY A 611 -0.80 -12.86 -4.41
N VAL A 612 -1.87 -12.68 -3.67
CA VAL A 612 -2.29 -11.37 -3.14
C VAL A 612 -1.62 -11.15 -1.79
N ASN A 613 -0.33 -10.85 -1.80
CA ASN A 613 0.45 -10.69 -0.58
C ASN A 613 0.39 -9.25 -0.06
N TYR A 614 -0.14 -9.08 1.15
CA TYR A 614 -0.15 -7.81 1.88
C TYR A 614 0.82 -7.88 3.06
N ARG A 615 2.07 -7.53 2.84
CA ARG A 615 3.08 -7.50 3.90
C ARG A 615 2.88 -6.34 4.88
N ASN A 616 2.29 -5.25 4.43
CA ASN A 616 2.05 -4.04 5.21
C ASN A 616 0.55 -3.73 5.22
N ALA A 617 -0.27 -4.74 5.47
CA ALA A 617 -1.68 -4.51 5.63
C ALA A 617 -1.89 -3.83 6.99
N SER A 618 -2.46 -2.65 6.95
CA SER A 618 -3.09 -2.03 8.10
C SER A 618 -4.03 -3.04 8.80
N SER A 619 -4.29 -2.81 10.06
CA SER A 619 -5.11 -3.65 10.94
C SER A 619 -6.57 -3.76 10.51
N THR A 620 -6.84 -4.20 9.27
CA THR A 620 -8.20 -4.52 8.82
C THR A 620 -8.66 -5.76 9.54
N MET A 621 -9.81 -5.68 10.16
CA MET A 621 -10.43 -6.82 10.83
C MET A 621 -11.65 -7.28 10.05
N PRO A 622 -11.94 -8.58 10.02
CA PRO A 622 -13.16 -9.07 9.42
C PRO A 622 -14.40 -8.55 10.17
N VAL A 623 -15.50 -8.38 9.44
CA VAL A 623 -16.79 -8.11 10.08
C VAL A 623 -17.39 -9.43 10.51
N CYS A 624 -17.23 -9.79 11.77
CA CYS A 624 -17.75 -11.02 12.39
C CYS A 624 -18.07 -10.76 13.85
N THR A 625 -18.89 -11.65 14.46
CA THR A 625 -19.35 -11.52 15.84
C THR A 625 -18.24 -11.72 16.87
N ASP A 626 -17.21 -12.47 16.53
CA ASP A 626 -16.06 -12.81 17.37
C ASP A 626 -14.76 -12.13 16.92
N VAL A 627 -14.88 -10.94 16.36
CA VAL A 627 -13.73 -10.18 15.83
C VAL A 627 -12.61 -9.97 16.85
N ASP A 628 -12.95 -9.87 18.13
CA ASP A 628 -11.99 -9.67 19.23
C ASP A 628 -11.05 -10.89 19.44
N ARG A 629 -11.43 -12.05 18.93
CA ARG A 629 -10.64 -13.29 18.98
C ARG A 629 -9.68 -13.45 17.80
N VAL A 630 -9.87 -12.66 16.74
CA VAL A 630 -8.96 -12.68 15.58
C VAL A 630 -7.68 -11.97 15.94
N ALA A 631 -6.55 -12.67 15.90
CA ALA A 631 -5.27 -12.06 16.20
C ALA A 631 -4.90 -10.99 15.14
N ASN A 632 -4.29 -9.88 15.57
CA ASN A 632 -4.04 -8.70 14.73
C ASN A 632 -3.28 -9.00 13.44
N ASN A 633 -2.32 -9.93 13.49
CA ASN A 633 -1.51 -10.33 12.33
C ASN A 633 -2.30 -11.17 11.30
N TYR A 634 -3.48 -11.67 11.64
CA TYR A 634 -4.35 -12.43 10.73
C TYR A 634 -5.55 -11.62 10.22
N GLY A 635 -5.89 -10.51 10.87
CA GLY A 635 -7.13 -9.77 10.62
C GLY A 635 -7.35 -9.41 9.16
N THR A 636 -6.37 -8.82 8.51
CA THR A 636 -6.47 -8.42 7.11
C THR A 636 -6.65 -9.60 6.16
N ASN A 637 -5.91 -10.69 6.37
CA ASN A 637 -6.04 -11.88 5.53
C ASN A 637 -7.39 -12.56 5.75
N ALA A 638 -7.90 -12.61 6.99
CA ALA A 638 -9.23 -13.10 7.29
C ALA A 638 -10.32 -12.27 6.61
N ALA A 639 -10.25 -10.94 6.69
CA ALA A 639 -11.19 -10.03 6.04
C ALA A 639 -11.20 -10.22 4.51
N ARG A 640 -10.02 -10.35 3.89
CA ARG A 640 -9.88 -10.55 2.44
C ARG A 640 -10.32 -11.94 2.00
N ALA A 641 -10.01 -12.99 2.76
CA ALA A 641 -10.46 -14.36 2.46
C ALA A 641 -11.98 -14.46 2.47
N LEU A 642 -12.65 -13.73 3.37
CA LEU A 642 -14.11 -13.59 3.39
C LEU A 642 -14.61 -12.78 2.18
N TYR A 643 -13.97 -11.66 1.86
CA TYR A 643 -14.35 -10.82 0.72
C TYR A 643 -14.27 -11.57 -0.62
N PHE A 644 -13.20 -12.32 -0.86
CA PHE A 644 -13.05 -13.13 -2.07
C PHE A 644 -13.88 -14.42 -2.06
N GLY A 645 -14.59 -14.69 -0.97
CA GLY A 645 -15.41 -15.89 -0.83
C GLY A 645 -14.59 -17.18 -0.67
N PHE A 646 -13.28 -17.08 -0.38
CA PHE A 646 -12.47 -18.28 -0.07
C PHE A 646 -12.94 -18.96 1.20
N MET A 647 -13.32 -18.16 2.19
CA MET A 647 -13.89 -18.59 3.45
C MET A 647 -15.27 -17.97 3.66
N GLN A 648 -16.02 -18.52 4.59
CA GLN A 648 -17.36 -18.02 4.98
C GLN A 648 -17.44 -17.96 6.49
N LEU A 649 -18.30 -17.07 7.01
CA LEU A 649 -18.67 -17.09 8.42
C LEU A 649 -19.57 -18.28 8.69
N GLU A 650 -19.57 -18.74 9.94
CA GLU A 650 -20.54 -19.69 10.42
C GLU A 650 -21.95 -19.07 10.42
N ALA A 651 -22.98 -19.89 10.53
CA ALA A 651 -24.38 -19.43 10.44
C ALA A 651 -24.77 -18.39 11.50
N ASP A 652 -24.08 -18.36 12.62
CA ASP A 652 -24.25 -17.40 13.72
C ASP A 652 -23.39 -16.13 13.57
N GLY A 653 -22.67 -15.98 12.46
CA GLY A 653 -21.81 -14.84 12.17
C GLY A 653 -20.42 -14.91 12.80
N HIS A 654 -20.00 -16.04 13.38
CA HIS A 654 -18.65 -16.24 13.89
C HIS A 654 -17.66 -16.60 12.79
N PHE A 655 -16.41 -16.12 12.93
CA PHE A 655 -15.28 -16.55 12.13
C PHE A 655 -14.58 -17.79 12.72
N ASP A 656 -14.62 -17.97 14.03
CA ASP A 656 -13.95 -19.02 14.80
C ASP A 656 -12.44 -19.11 14.50
N PRO A 657 -11.65 -18.05 14.75
CA PRO A 657 -10.28 -17.90 14.28
C PRO A 657 -9.34 -19.03 14.69
N GLU A 658 -9.50 -19.57 15.88
CA GLU A 658 -8.63 -20.61 16.45
C GLU A 658 -9.10 -22.04 16.15
N ARG A 659 -10.31 -22.22 15.62
CA ARG A 659 -10.85 -23.54 15.28
C ARG A 659 -9.97 -24.22 14.22
N PRO A 660 -9.54 -25.47 14.43
CA PRO A 660 -8.84 -26.22 13.40
C PRO A 660 -9.69 -26.41 12.14
N VAL A 661 -9.09 -26.24 10.99
CA VAL A 661 -9.72 -26.46 9.68
C VAL A 661 -9.74 -27.95 9.39
N SER A 662 -10.92 -28.49 9.03
CA SER A 662 -11.02 -29.88 8.57
C SER A 662 -10.46 -30.06 7.16
N ARG A 663 -10.07 -31.29 6.79
CA ARG A 663 -9.62 -31.60 5.41
C ARG A 663 -10.65 -31.21 4.37
N LYS A 664 -11.93 -31.45 4.64
CA LYS A 664 -13.01 -31.06 3.74
C LYS A 664 -13.07 -29.56 3.55
N GLU A 665 -13.02 -28.80 4.63
CA GLU A 665 -13.02 -27.33 4.58
C GLU A 665 -11.78 -26.79 3.86
N ALA A 666 -10.58 -27.36 4.12
CA ALA A 666 -9.35 -26.98 3.44
C ALA A 666 -9.45 -27.23 1.92
N VAL A 667 -9.98 -28.37 1.50
CA VAL A 667 -10.20 -28.69 0.08
C VAL A 667 -11.16 -27.70 -0.57
N GLU A 668 -12.26 -27.33 0.10
CA GLU A 668 -13.20 -26.34 -0.42
C GLU A 668 -12.58 -24.93 -0.53
N ILE A 669 -11.75 -24.54 0.44
CA ILE A 669 -11.02 -23.27 0.40
C ILE A 669 -10.01 -23.27 -0.73
N LEU A 670 -9.18 -24.31 -0.83
CA LEU A 670 -8.10 -24.39 -1.82
C LEU A 670 -8.64 -24.56 -3.25
N ASP A 671 -9.80 -25.13 -3.44
CA ASP A 671 -10.47 -25.18 -4.75
C ASP A 671 -10.81 -23.77 -5.26
N ARG A 672 -11.37 -22.91 -4.38
CA ARG A 672 -11.65 -21.50 -4.69
C ARG A 672 -10.37 -20.69 -4.91
N VAL A 673 -9.35 -20.96 -4.12
CA VAL A 673 -8.01 -20.35 -4.29
C VAL A 673 -7.39 -20.73 -5.63
N ALA A 674 -7.46 -22.00 -6.01
CA ALA A 674 -6.94 -22.48 -7.29
C ALA A 674 -7.66 -21.84 -8.47
N ASP A 675 -9.00 -21.72 -8.40
CA ASP A 675 -9.78 -20.99 -9.41
C ASP A 675 -9.32 -19.52 -9.54
N PHE A 676 -9.14 -18.84 -8.42
CA PHE A 676 -8.70 -17.45 -8.41
C PHE A 676 -7.26 -17.28 -8.92
N ALA A 677 -6.37 -18.21 -8.59
CA ALA A 677 -4.99 -18.22 -9.05
C ALA A 677 -4.82 -18.61 -10.53
N GLY A 678 -5.90 -19.09 -11.17
CA GLY A 678 -5.87 -19.50 -12.58
C GLY A 678 -5.33 -20.92 -12.82
N LEU A 679 -5.54 -21.81 -11.85
CA LEU A 679 -5.25 -23.24 -11.97
C LEU A 679 -6.45 -24.02 -12.48
#